data_5cc45306e982d472062cab10b2bfaaa2
#
_entry.id   5cc45306e982d472062cab10b2bfaaa2
#
_cell.length_a   1.000
_cell.length_b   1.000
_cell.length_c   1.000
_cell.angle_alpha   90.00
_cell.angle_beta   90.00
_cell.angle_gamma   90.00
#
_symmetry.space_group_name_H-M   'P 1'
#
loop_
_entity.id
_entity.type
_entity.pdbx_description
1 polymer ?
#
loop_
_entity_poly.entity_id
_entity_poly.type
_entity_poly.pdbx_seq_one_letter_code
_entity_poly.pdbx_strand_id
1 'polypeptide(L)'
;MNEKQAKKRIEELRKQTDYYAQKYYDDDAPEISDFEYDMLMVELRNLEKEYPQFLSKDSLTQKVGGHVKEGFEKVIHEVPLQSLQDIFSFEEVEEFCHKMEEKAKENGIEKVKYVVETKIDGLSSALEYKNGKFVRGATRGNGLVGEDVTQNLKTVKTIPMEIKDKIDITVRGEVFIAKKEFEEMNQEREENEEELFANARNAAAGSLRQLDSKITAKRPLDIYIFNVQKIDGKEFNSHFEELEYLEKLGFNVNPVRIPCSTIQEVKDAINKIGEMRENLTFGIDGAVVKIDNLKFREILGTTVKTPRWAVAYKYPPEQKETILKDIVCQVGRTGVITPMAILEPVKVAGSTISKTTLHNEDFIKEKGLKIGDTVVIQKAGDVIPEIVKVVEEKRTGNEKDFEMPRVCPVCGAEAVREEGESAIRCTGIECPAKLFRNLVHFVSREAMNIDGLGENIIQQLLDKELIYNISDIYELEFEDIASLKKNGKKFAQNLIDSINASKQNDLYRLITALGIRHVGGKASKLLARKYRTMDNLSNASFEELSEIKDVGEVMANSIREFFLQQQTEDLLKKLKQAGVNMNCLEEESTDKRFDGKTFVLTGSLEKYTRKEAEDIIERLGGKTSGSVSKKTDYVLAGEEAGSKLTKAQSLGIQIISEEEFSQMIK
;
A
#
# COMPACT_ATOMS: atom_id res chain seq x y z
N MET A 1 31.41 2.30 8.33
CA MET A 1 30.86 3.60 7.87
C MET A 1 31.29 4.67 8.86
N ASN A 2 31.54 5.95 8.46
CA ASN A 2 31.78 6.97 9.47
C ASN A 2 30.46 7.49 10.07
N GLU A 3 30.52 8.11 11.25
CA GLU A 3 29.33 8.54 12.01
C GLU A 3 28.40 9.49 11.24
N LYS A 4 28.96 10.41 10.43
CA LYS A 4 28.19 11.34 9.60
C LYS A 4 27.47 10.64 8.46
N GLN A 5 28.10 9.64 7.85
CA GLN A 5 27.50 8.81 6.81
C GLN A 5 26.42 7.90 7.38
N ALA A 6 26.67 7.30 8.56
CA ALA A 6 25.69 6.47 9.26
C ALA A 6 24.42 7.27 9.62
N LYS A 7 24.57 8.47 10.17
CA LYS A 7 23.45 9.37 10.47
C LYS A 7 22.60 9.66 9.22
N LYS A 8 23.24 10.03 8.11
CA LYS A 8 22.56 10.32 6.86
C LYS A 8 21.79 9.09 6.34
N ARG A 9 22.44 7.91 6.37
CA ARG A 9 21.83 6.66 5.92
C ARG A 9 20.64 6.25 6.80
N ILE A 10 20.73 6.39 8.12
CA ILE A 10 19.62 6.15 9.05
C ILE A 10 18.43 7.07 8.75
N GLU A 11 18.68 8.37 8.48
CA GLU A 11 17.62 9.32 8.14
C GLU A 11 16.95 8.98 6.79
N GLU A 12 17.72 8.54 5.80
CA GLU A 12 17.22 8.06 4.51
C GLU A 12 16.37 6.78 4.68
N LEU A 13 16.89 5.80 5.39
CA LEU A 13 16.18 4.54 5.64
C LEU A 13 14.86 4.76 6.40
N ARG A 14 14.84 5.62 7.40
CA ARG A 14 13.58 5.95 8.10
C ARG A 14 12.53 6.53 7.17
N LYS A 15 12.92 7.44 6.28
CA LYS A 15 11.97 8.00 5.30
C LYS A 15 11.45 6.94 4.34
N GLN A 16 12.34 6.07 3.86
CA GLN A 16 11.98 4.97 2.95
C GLN A 16 11.07 3.96 3.64
N THR A 17 11.43 3.51 4.85
CA THR A 17 10.63 2.54 5.59
C THR A 17 9.27 3.11 6.02
N ASP A 18 9.18 4.38 6.43
CA ASP A 18 7.90 5.03 6.73
C ASP A 18 7.01 5.14 5.48
N TYR A 19 7.59 5.51 4.32
CA TYR A 19 6.87 5.59 3.05
C TYR A 19 6.31 4.22 2.62
N TYR A 20 7.18 3.20 2.60
CA TYR A 20 6.76 1.86 2.18
C TYR A 20 5.82 1.20 3.19
N ALA A 21 5.96 1.48 4.50
CA ALA A 21 5.00 1.04 5.50
C ALA A 21 3.62 1.63 5.27
N GLN A 22 3.52 2.91 4.92
CA GLN A 22 2.26 3.55 4.56
C GLN A 22 1.65 2.88 3.32
N LYS A 23 2.44 2.66 2.26
CA LYS A 23 1.97 1.97 1.05
C LYS A 23 1.45 0.56 1.33
N TYR A 24 2.14 -0.16 2.20
CA TYR A 24 1.83 -1.54 2.53
C TYR A 24 0.62 -1.67 3.49
N TYR A 25 0.64 -0.95 4.62
CA TYR A 25 -0.37 -1.12 5.68
C TYR A 25 -1.62 -0.25 5.50
N ASP A 26 -1.47 0.94 4.91
CA ASP A 26 -2.55 1.93 4.86
C ASP A 26 -3.20 2.00 3.48
N ASP A 27 -2.38 1.98 2.40
CA ASP A 27 -2.86 2.13 1.03
C ASP A 27 -3.25 0.78 0.38
N ASP A 28 -2.85 -0.39 0.97
CA ASP A 28 -2.97 -1.74 0.40
C ASP A 28 -2.34 -1.87 -1.02
N ALA A 29 -1.38 -1.01 -1.34
CA ALA A 29 -0.73 -0.88 -2.64
C ALA A 29 0.81 -0.88 -2.47
N PRO A 30 1.44 -2.01 -2.12
CA PRO A 30 2.87 -2.10 -1.93
C PRO A 30 3.61 -1.79 -3.24
N GLU A 31 4.65 -0.94 -3.14
CA GLU A 31 5.52 -0.57 -4.26
C GLU A 31 6.84 -1.36 -4.27
N ILE A 32 7.18 -1.98 -3.14
CA ILE A 32 8.32 -2.90 -2.99
C ILE A 32 7.85 -4.21 -2.37
N SER A 33 8.68 -5.24 -2.46
CA SER A 33 8.41 -6.54 -1.87
C SER A 33 8.49 -6.52 -0.33
N ASP A 34 7.80 -7.47 0.31
CA ASP A 34 7.94 -7.72 1.74
C ASP A 34 9.40 -7.98 2.11
N PHE A 35 10.11 -8.74 1.26
CA PHE A 35 11.53 -9.03 1.47
C PHE A 35 12.41 -7.78 1.37
N GLU A 36 12.21 -6.93 0.36
CA GLU A 36 12.94 -5.66 0.23
C GLU A 36 12.65 -4.74 1.40
N TYR A 37 11.38 -4.62 1.80
CA TYR A 37 11.00 -3.87 2.99
C TYR A 37 11.67 -4.43 4.25
N ASP A 38 11.65 -5.75 4.43
CA ASP A 38 12.27 -6.43 5.55
C ASP A 38 13.79 -6.20 5.56
N MET A 39 14.45 -6.21 4.38
CA MET A 39 15.90 -5.92 4.26
C MET A 39 16.22 -4.46 4.62
N LEU A 40 15.41 -3.49 4.19
CA LEU A 40 15.56 -2.09 4.63
C LEU A 40 15.41 -1.98 6.16
N MET A 41 14.46 -2.70 6.74
CA MET A 41 14.26 -2.75 8.19
C MET A 41 15.41 -3.43 8.93
N VAL A 42 16.05 -4.46 8.35
CA VAL A 42 17.26 -5.11 8.88
C VAL A 42 18.42 -4.13 8.85
N GLU A 43 18.66 -3.45 7.71
CA GLU A 43 19.73 -2.45 7.59
C GLU A 43 19.54 -1.32 8.62
N LEU A 44 18.33 -0.78 8.73
CA LEU A 44 18.01 0.27 9.69
C LEU A 44 18.26 -0.19 11.14
N ARG A 45 17.81 -1.40 11.48
CA ARG A 45 18.00 -1.98 12.83
C ARG A 45 19.47 -2.17 13.16
N ASN A 46 20.26 -2.66 12.22
CA ASN A 46 21.70 -2.88 12.40
C ASN A 46 22.45 -1.54 12.61
N LEU A 47 22.14 -0.53 11.81
CA LEU A 47 22.73 0.80 11.96
C LEU A 47 22.30 1.48 13.27
N GLU A 48 21.04 1.36 13.69
CA GLU A 48 20.57 1.89 14.97
C GLU A 48 21.19 1.16 16.17
N LYS A 49 21.55 -0.12 16.01
CA LYS A 49 22.28 -0.89 17.03
C LYS A 49 23.77 -0.49 17.11
N GLU A 50 24.41 -0.26 15.95
CA GLU A 50 25.82 0.16 15.86
C GLU A 50 26.00 1.61 16.32
N TYR A 51 25.01 2.47 16.09
CA TYR A 51 25.02 3.90 16.44
C TYR A 51 23.82 4.28 17.35
N PRO A 52 23.81 3.84 18.64
CA PRO A 52 22.66 4.01 19.53
C PRO A 52 22.26 5.48 19.78
N GLN A 53 23.20 6.42 19.64
CA GLN A 53 22.95 7.85 19.77
C GLN A 53 21.98 8.41 18.73
N PHE A 54 21.76 7.70 17.61
CA PHE A 54 20.80 8.09 16.57
C PHE A 54 19.48 7.34 16.67
N LEU A 55 19.31 6.42 17.64
CA LEU A 55 18.05 5.71 17.86
C LEU A 55 16.92 6.70 18.18
N SER A 56 15.78 6.57 17.51
CA SER A 56 14.58 7.37 17.75
C SER A 56 13.42 6.48 18.20
N LYS A 57 12.64 6.97 19.17
CA LYS A 57 11.40 6.30 19.59
C LYS A 57 10.35 6.24 18.47
N ASP A 58 10.45 7.14 17.48
CA ASP A 58 9.55 7.19 16.33
C ASP A 58 9.98 6.26 15.18
N SER A 59 11.15 5.62 15.28
CA SER A 59 11.60 4.65 14.29
C SER A 59 10.66 3.45 14.21
N LEU A 60 10.39 2.96 12.98
CA LEU A 60 9.61 1.72 12.77
C LEU A 60 10.31 0.47 13.35
N THR A 61 11.57 0.56 13.73
CA THR A 61 12.25 -0.49 14.51
C THR A 61 11.71 -0.58 15.95
N GLN A 62 11.09 0.50 16.47
CA GLN A 62 10.61 0.63 17.85
C GLN A 62 9.09 0.61 17.99
N LYS A 63 8.33 0.76 16.89
CA LYS A 63 6.85 0.79 16.90
C LYS A 63 6.28 -0.16 15.83
N VAL A 64 5.02 -0.56 16.00
CA VAL A 64 4.25 -1.32 15.00
C VAL A 64 3.80 -0.35 13.90
N GLY A 65 3.98 -0.70 12.64
CA GLY A 65 3.51 0.07 11.50
C GLY A 65 2.00 -0.08 11.27
N GLY A 66 1.40 0.88 10.57
CA GLY A 66 -0.02 0.93 10.18
C GLY A 66 -0.80 2.02 10.92
N HIS A 67 -1.80 2.56 10.23
CA HIS A 67 -2.75 3.54 10.77
C HIS A 67 -4.17 2.99 10.60
N VAL A 68 -5.11 3.47 11.40
CA VAL A 68 -6.53 3.12 11.30
C VAL A 68 -7.13 3.91 10.14
N LYS A 69 -7.78 3.22 9.18
CA LYS A 69 -8.47 3.87 8.05
C LYS A 69 -9.66 4.70 8.54
N GLU A 70 -9.89 5.82 7.86
CA GLU A 70 -11.10 6.63 8.07
C GLU A 70 -12.36 5.86 7.63
N GLY A 71 -13.45 6.03 8.39
CA GLY A 71 -14.73 5.38 8.11
C GLY A 71 -15.06 4.17 8.99
N PHE A 72 -14.13 3.68 9.80
CA PHE A 72 -14.34 2.65 10.82
C PHE A 72 -14.27 3.23 12.23
N GLU A 73 -15.10 2.70 13.14
CA GLU A 73 -14.94 2.97 14.56
C GLU A 73 -13.60 2.42 15.06
N LYS A 74 -12.97 3.14 15.98
CA LYS A 74 -11.68 2.74 16.54
C LYS A 74 -11.89 1.83 17.72
N VAL A 75 -11.13 0.74 17.78
CA VAL A 75 -11.12 -0.21 18.89
C VAL A 75 -9.77 -0.16 19.58
N ILE A 76 -9.75 0.19 20.85
CA ILE A 76 -8.54 0.09 21.69
C ILE A 76 -8.42 -1.37 22.14
N HIS A 77 -7.28 -2.00 21.83
CA HIS A 77 -7.01 -3.36 22.25
C HIS A 77 -6.65 -3.41 23.74
N GLU A 78 -7.39 -4.21 24.50
CA GLU A 78 -7.10 -4.42 25.93
C GLU A 78 -5.71 -5.07 26.12
N VAL A 79 -5.36 -6.01 25.24
CA VAL A 79 -4.02 -6.59 25.15
C VAL A 79 -3.42 -6.18 23.80
N PRO A 80 -2.26 -5.49 23.77
CA PRO A 80 -1.65 -5.05 22.51
C PRO A 80 -1.40 -6.19 21.52
N LEU A 81 -1.76 -5.98 20.26
CA LEU A 81 -1.53 -6.93 19.17
C LEU A 81 -0.14 -6.70 18.56
N GLN A 82 0.87 -7.25 19.21
CA GLN A 82 2.27 -7.08 18.81
C GLN A 82 2.60 -7.76 17.48
N SER A 83 3.63 -7.26 16.81
CA SER A 83 4.28 -7.92 15.67
C SER A 83 5.25 -9.00 16.16
N LEU A 84 5.88 -9.74 15.26
CA LEU A 84 6.96 -10.66 15.56
C LEU A 84 8.30 -10.06 15.10
N GLN A 85 9.39 -10.54 15.68
CA GLN A 85 10.72 -10.27 15.17
C GLN A 85 10.99 -11.25 14.03
N ASP A 86 11.29 -10.71 12.83
CA ASP A 86 11.68 -11.52 11.70
C ASP A 86 13.14 -11.92 11.80
N ILE A 87 13.43 -13.18 11.41
CA ILE A 87 14.75 -13.79 11.30
C ILE A 87 14.81 -14.55 9.97
N PHE A 88 16.02 -14.63 9.36
CA PHE A 88 16.17 -15.06 7.97
C PHE A 88 17.16 -16.23 7.80
N SER A 89 17.79 -16.68 8.89
CA SER A 89 18.76 -17.78 8.85
C SER A 89 18.57 -18.76 9.99
N PHE A 90 19.09 -19.98 9.83
CA PHE A 90 19.07 -20.98 10.89
C PHE A 90 20.01 -20.63 12.04
N GLU A 91 21.07 -19.86 11.78
CA GLU A 91 21.97 -19.32 12.79
C GLU A 91 21.19 -18.39 13.74
N GLU A 92 20.34 -17.52 13.21
CA GLU A 92 19.47 -16.64 14.03
C GLU A 92 18.43 -17.45 14.83
N VAL A 93 17.92 -18.57 14.27
CA VAL A 93 17.05 -19.49 15.01
C VAL A 93 17.80 -20.10 16.20
N GLU A 94 19.04 -20.57 15.96
CA GLU A 94 19.90 -21.13 17.01
C GLU A 94 20.21 -20.10 18.09
N GLU A 95 20.58 -18.88 17.72
CA GLU A 95 20.81 -17.78 18.66
C GLU A 95 19.57 -17.49 19.52
N PHE A 96 18.38 -17.44 18.90
CA PHE A 96 17.14 -17.30 19.63
C PHE A 96 16.94 -18.44 20.64
N CYS A 97 17.08 -19.68 20.20
CA CYS A 97 16.87 -20.85 21.07
C CYS A 97 17.89 -20.90 22.21
N HIS A 98 19.18 -20.68 21.95
CA HIS A 98 20.22 -20.64 22.99
C HIS A 98 19.95 -19.55 24.03
N LYS A 99 19.57 -18.35 23.59
CA LYS A 99 19.18 -17.27 24.48
C LYS A 99 17.99 -17.65 25.37
N MET A 100 16.99 -18.38 24.82
CA MET A 100 15.86 -18.88 25.59
C MET A 100 16.28 -19.94 26.60
N GLU A 101 17.19 -20.85 26.25
CA GLU A 101 17.73 -21.86 27.15
C GLU A 101 18.54 -21.24 28.31
N GLU A 102 19.35 -20.20 28.02
CA GLU A 102 20.08 -19.44 29.04
C GLU A 102 19.10 -18.79 30.04
N LYS A 103 18.08 -18.09 29.52
CA LYS A 103 17.04 -17.45 30.32
C LYS A 103 16.24 -18.46 31.16
N ALA A 104 15.98 -19.65 30.60
CA ALA A 104 15.30 -20.72 31.30
C ALA A 104 16.13 -21.19 32.49
N LYS A 105 17.44 -21.43 32.32
CA LYS A 105 18.38 -21.82 33.41
C LYS A 105 18.44 -20.78 34.51
N GLU A 106 18.51 -19.48 34.16
CA GLU A 106 18.48 -18.37 35.11
C GLU A 106 17.20 -18.37 36.00
N ASN A 107 16.09 -18.91 35.46
CA ASN A 107 14.80 -18.96 36.15
C ASN A 107 14.41 -20.36 36.67
N GLY A 108 15.35 -21.30 36.73
CA GLY A 108 15.14 -22.65 37.28
C GLY A 108 14.28 -23.57 36.42
N ILE A 109 14.19 -23.28 35.10
CA ILE A 109 13.48 -24.10 34.13
C ILE A 109 14.48 -25.04 33.46
N GLU A 110 14.32 -26.34 33.68
CA GLU A 110 15.29 -27.35 33.21
C GLU A 110 15.28 -27.54 31.71
N LYS A 111 14.13 -27.44 31.04
CA LYS A 111 13.99 -27.70 29.61
C LYS A 111 13.00 -26.75 28.95
N VAL A 112 13.45 -26.12 27.87
CA VAL A 112 12.59 -25.28 27.02
C VAL A 112 11.89 -26.18 26.01
N LYS A 113 10.58 -25.94 25.81
CA LYS A 113 9.78 -26.53 24.73
C LYS A 113 9.32 -25.43 23.80
N TYR A 114 9.21 -25.76 22.54
CA TYR A 114 8.79 -24.86 21.48
C TYR A 114 7.58 -25.42 20.74
N VAL A 115 6.80 -24.54 20.13
CA VAL A 115 5.81 -24.89 19.11
C VAL A 115 6.16 -24.11 17.85
N VAL A 116 6.31 -24.84 16.75
CA VAL A 116 6.56 -24.23 15.43
C VAL A 116 5.27 -24.31 14.60
N GLU A 117 4.82 -23.16 14.13
CA GLU A 117 3.54 -23.00 13.40
C GLU A 117 3.77 -22.39 12.03
N THR A 118 2.83 -22.58 11.09
CA THR A 118 2.83 -21.83 9.85
C THR A 118 2.60 -20.34 10.13
N LYS A 119 3.38 -19.48 9.48
CA LYS A 119 3.14 -18.06 9.43
C LYS A 119 2.19 -17.76 8.28
N ILE A 120 0.91 -17.65 8.61
CA ILE A 120 -0.16 -17.43 7.64
C ILE A 120 -0.02 -16.01 7.07
N ASP A 121 -0.16 -15.89 5.76
CA ASP A 121 -0.08 -14.61 5.06
C ASP A 121 -1.49 -14.04 4.87
N GLY A 122 -1.86 -13.09 5.75
CA GLY A 122 -3.20 -12.52 5.81
C GLY A 122 -3.27 -11.20 6.58
N LEU A 123 -4.42 -10.92 7.17
CA LEU A 123 -4.68 -9.76 8.02
C LEU A 123 -5.00 -10.19 9.46
N SER A 124 -4.16 -9.76 10.39
CA SER A 124 -4.33 -10.11 11.81
C SER A 124 -5.54 -9.41 12.42
N SER A 125 -6.39 -10.19 13.08
CA SER A 125 -7.61 -9.72 13.71
C SER A 125 -7.80 -10.32 15.09
N ALA A 126 -8.38 -9.54 16.02
CA ALA A 126 -8.83 -10.00 17.33
C ALA A 126 -10.34 -10.24 17.34
N LEU A 127 -10.78 -11.33 17.94
CA LEU A 127 -12.19 -11.69 18.11
C LEU A 127 -12.51 -11.74 19.60
N GLU A 128 -13.45 -10.92 20.05
CA GLU A 128 -13.91 -10.85 21.44
C GLU A 128 -15.25 -11.60 21.59
N TYR A 129 -15.28 -12.49 22.57
CA TYR A 129 -16.47 -13.23 22.97
C TYR A 129 -16.81 -12.93 24.41
N LYS A 130 -18.10 -12.66 24.69
CA LYS A 130 -18.64 -12.53 26.04
C LYS A 130 -19.72 -13.58 26.29
N ASN A 131 -19.57 -14.27 27.40
CA ASN A 131 -20.46 -15.39 27.75
C ASN A 131 -20.64 -16.38 26.56
N GLY A 132 -19.53 -16.64 25.86
CA GLY A 132 -19.49 -17.54 24.71
C GLY A 132 -20.02 -16.98 23.38
N LYS A 133 -20.51 -15.73 23.33
CA LYS A 133 -21.06 -15.11 22.12
C LYS A 133 -20.10 -14.11 21.53
N PHE A 134 -19.96 -14.14 20.19
CA PHE A 134 -19.15 -13.17 19.46
C PHE A 134 -19.75 -11.76 19.59
N VAL A 135 -19.00 -10.84 20.15
CA VAL A 135 -19.46 -9.46 20.39
C VAL A 135 -18.74 -8.44 19.55
N ARG A 136 -17.43 -8.60 19.33
CA ARG A 136 -16.63 -7.62 18.59
C ARG A 136 -15.45 -8.27 17.88
N GLY A 137 -15.11 -7.72 16.71
CA GLY A 137 -13.92 -8.07 15.98
C GLY A 137 -13.19 -6.85 15.47
N ALA A 138 -11.88 -6.79 15.65
CA ALA A 138 -11.07 -5.64 15.28
C ALA A 138 -9.79 -6.06 14.53
N THR A 139 -9.36 -5.25 13.57
CA THR A 139 -8.05 -5.40 12.92
C THR A 139 -6.92 -5.06 13.91
N ARG A 140 -5.69 -5.48 13.59
CA ARG A 140 -4.54 -5.14 14.40
C ARG A 140 -4.31 -3.62 14.49
N GLY A 141 -4.53 -2.88 13.40
CA GLY A 141 -4.17 -1.48 13.29
C GLY A 141 -2.69 -1.26 13.62
N ASN A 142 -2.40 -0.28 14.47
CA ASN A 142 -1.05 0.01 14.97
C ASN A 142 -0.64 -0.84 16.18
N GLY A 143 -1.38 -1.89 16.50
CA GLY A 143 -1.15 -2.78 17.62
C GLY A 143 -1.82 -2.35 18.93
N LEU A 144 -2.11 -1.08 19.13
CA LEU A 144 -2.84 -0.53 20.28
C LEU A 144 -4.29 -0.19 19.91
N VAL A 145 -4.50 0.33 18.72
CA VAL A 145 -5.81 0.74 18.18
C VAL A 145 -5.99 0.10 16.81
N GLY A 146 -7.11 -0.58 16.61
CA GLY A 146 -7.53 -1.20 15.35
C GLY A 146 -8.85 -0.62 14.83
N GLU A 147 -9.31 -1.13 13.68
CA GLU A 147 -10.62 -0.82 13.10
C GLU A 147 -11.66 -1.82 13.58
N ASP A 148 -12.85 -1.34 13.97
CA ASP A 148 -14.01 -2.22 14.21
C ASP A 148 -14.50 -2.79 12.88
N VAL A 149 -14.27 -4.08 12.67
CA VAL A 149 -14.70 -4.83 11.48
C VAL A 149 -15.70 -5.94 11.86
N THR A 150 -16.39 -5.76 12.98
CA THR A 150 -17.32 -6.74 13.55
C THR A 150 -18.35 -7.22 12.52
N GLN A 151 -18.97 -6.30 11.78
CA GLN A 151 -20.00 -6.66 10.80
C GLN A 151 -19.42 -7.44 9.62
N ASN A 152 -18.19 -7.15 9.22
CA ASN A 152 -17.48 -7.87 8.17
C ASN A 152 -17.08 -9.26 8.65
N LEU A 153 -16.50 -9.38 9.84
CA LEU A 153 -16.13 -10.67 10.43
C LEU A 153 -17.32 -11.60 10.67
N LYS A 154 -18.52 -11.07 10.96
CA LYS A 154 -19.75 -11.88 11.04
C LYS A 154 -20.13 -12.57 9.72
N THR A 155 -19.60 -12.11 8.59
CA THR A 155 -19.82 -12.75 7.29
C THR A 155 -18.87 -13.89 7.00
N VAL A 156 -17.78 -14.03 7.76
CA VAL A 156 -16.79 -15.09 7.63
C VAL A 156 -17.35 -16.37 8.26
N LYS A 157 -17.62 -17.36 7.42
CA LYS A 157 -18.37 -18.57 7.81
C LYS A 157 -17.68 -19.43 8.87
N THR A 158 -16.36 -19.37 8.96
CA THR A 158 -15.54 -20.15 9.90
C THR A 158 -15.41 -19.50 11.27
N ILE A 159 -15.93 -18.28 11.46
CA ILE A 159 -16.02 -17.64 12.77
C ILE A 159 -17.30 -18.09 13.48
N PRO A 160 -17.20 -18.84 14.60
CA PRO A 160 -18.36 -19.24 15.37
C PRO A 160 -19.03 -18.01 16.00
N MET A 161 -20.32 -17.80 15.76
CA MET A 161 -21.08 -16.73 16.43
C MET A 161 -21.33 -17.05 17.92
N GLU A 162 -21.26 -18.32 18.30
CA GLU A 162 -21.33 -18.82 19.69
C GLU A 162 -20.35 -19.99 19.83
N ILE A 163 -19.49 -19.96 20.85
CA ILE A 163 -18.57 -21.03 21.20
C ILE A 163 -19.18 -21.95 22.25
N LYS A 164 -18.64 -23.18 22.41
CA LYS A 164 -19.25 -24.21 23.24
C LYS A 164 -19.34 -23.85 24.73
N ASP A 165 -18.32 -23.19 25.26
CA ASP A 165 -18.27 -22.79 26.66
C ASP A 165 -18.76 -21.34 26.82
N LYS A 166 -19.48 -21.07 27.91
CA LYS A 166 -19.97 -19.73 28.27
C LYS A 166 -18.91 -18.96 29.04
N ILE A 167 -17.88 -18.53 28.35
CA ILE A 167 -16.74 -17.81 28.89
C ILE A 167 -16.50 -16.47 28.18
N ASP A 168 -15.80 -15.58 28.84
CA ASP A 168 -15.27 -14.38 28.22
C ASP A 168 -13.85 -14.68 27.71
N ILE A 169 -13.66 -14.52 26.39
CA ILE A 169 -12.38 -14.80 25.74
C ILE A 169 -12.13 -13.84 24.60
N THR A 170 -10.89 -13.39 24.46
CA THR A 170 -10.40 -12.69 23.26
C THR A 170 -9.33 -13.55 22.61
N VAL A 171 -9.56 -13.92 21.36
CA VAL A 171 -8.62 -14.72 20.57
C VAL A 171 -8.05 -13.88 19.42
N ARG A 172 -6.88 -14.26 18.94
CA ARG A 172 -6.23 -13.65 17.80
C ARG A 172 -6.07 -14.66 16.67
N GLY A 173 -6.42 -14.25 15.47
CA GLY A 173 -6.28 -15.04 14.27
C GLY A 173 -5.77 -14.23 13.08
N GLU A 174 -5.52 -14.93 11.98
CA GLU A 174 -5.17 -14.34 10.70
C GLU A 174 -6.29 -14.60 9.71
N VAL A 175 -6.88 -13.53 9.19
CA VAL A 175 -7.89 -13.59 8.13
C VAL A 175 -7.17 -13.68 6.79
N PHE A 176 -7.56 -14.64 5.96
CA PHE A 176 -6.91 -14.91 4.68
C PHE A 176 -7.93 -15.32 3.61
N ILE A 177 -7.48 -15.42 2.36
CA ILE A 177 -8.19 -16.04 1.25
C ILE A 177 -7.37 -17.26 0.81
N ALA A 178 -8.02 -18.42 0.65
CA ALA A 178 -7.31 -19.60 0.19
C ALA A 178 -6.86 -19.44 -1.28
N LYS A 179 -5.78 -20.15 -1.66
CA LYS A 179 -5.11 -19.98 -2.96
C LYS A 179 -6.07 -20.18 -4.14
N LYS A 180 -6.89 -21.23 -4.08
CA LYS A 180 -7.84 -21.55 -5.13
C LYS A 180 -8.92 -20.46 -5.27
N GLU A 181 -9.48 -20.04 -4.17
CA GLU A 181 -10.50 -18.99 -4.13
C GLU A 181 -9.95 -17.63 -4.60
N PHE A 182 -8.67 -17.36 -4.33
CA PHE A 182 -7.98 -16.16 -4.84
C PHE A 182 -7.82 -16.21 -6.37
N GLU A 183 -7.43 -17.37 -6.93
CA GLU A 183 -7.33 -17.57 -8.37
C GLU A 183 -8.70 -17.40 -9.05
N GLU A 184 -9.75 -18.01 -8.49
CA GLU A 184 -11.13 -17.89 -8.98
C GLU A 184 -11.63 -16.44 -8.94
N MET A 185 -11.35 -15.71 -7.86
CA MET A 185 -11.69 -14.28 -7.75
C MET A 185 -10.99 -13.42 -8.81
N ASN A 186 -9.71 -13.66 -9.07
CA ASN A 186 -8.97 -12.92 -10.09
C ASN A 186 -9.42 -13.29 -11.50
N GLN A 187 -9.78 -14.55 -11.74
CA GLN A 187 -10.37 -14.97 -13.00
C GLN A 187 -11.72 -14.26 -13.26
N GLU A 188 -12.61 -14.21 -12.25
CA GLU A 188 -13.89 -13.48 -12.34
C GLU A 188 -13.67 -11.98 -12.62
N ARG A 189 -12.67 -11.36 -11.97
CA ARG A 189 -12.31 -9.95 -12.22
C ARG A 189 -11.77 -9.74 -13.62
N GLU A 190 -10.93 -10.65 -14.12
CA GLU A 190 -10.42 -10.62 -15.50
C GLU A 190 -11.56 -10.73 -16.52
N GLU A 191 -12.52 -11.64 -16.30
CA GLU A 191 -13.70 -11.79 -17.14
C GLU A 191 -14.60 -10.54 -17.11
N ASN A 192 -14.63 -9.81 -15.98
CA ASN A 192 -15.38 -8.57 -15.82
C ASN A 192 -14.56 -7.31 -16.19
N GLU A 193 -13.31 -7.48 -16.66
CA GLU A 193 -12.39 -6.39 -17.01
C GLU A 193 -12.08 -5.46 -15.83
N GLU A 194 -12.06 -6.01 -14.60
CA GLU A 194 -11.70 -5.31 -13.39
C GLU A 194 -10.19 -5.44 -13.09
N GLU A 195 -9.63 -4.49 -12.34
CA GLU A 195 -8.25 -4.56 -11.86
C GLU A 195 -8.04 -5.79 -10.97
N LEU A 196 -7.01 -6.59 -11.24
CA LEU A 196 -6.71 -7.81 -10.50
C LEU A 196 -6.14 -7.48 -9.12
N PHE A 197 -6.46 -8.33 -8.14
CA PHE A 197 -5.76 -8.25 -6.85
C PHE A 197 -4.32 -8.72 -7.00
N ALA A 198 -3.40 -7.96 -6.43
CA ALA A 198 -1.97 -8.24 -6.52
C ALA A 198 -1.57 -9.55 -5.82
N ASN A 199 -2.11 -9.81 -4.63
CA ASN A 199 -1.89 -11.05 -3.87
C ASN A 199 -3.09 -11.37 -2.96
N ALA A 200 -3.12 -12.60 -2.42
CA ALA A 200 -4.20 -13.08 -1.56
C ALA A 200 -4.31 -12.30 -0.24
N ARG A 201 -3.18 -11.84 0.32
CA ARG A 201 -3.15 -11.02 1.53
C ARG A 201 -3.83 -9.67 1.33
N ASN A 202 -3.47 -8.94 0.26
CA ASN A 202 -4.07 -7.64 -0.04
C ASN A 202 -5.55 -7.79 -0.41
N ALA A 203 -5.92 -8.86 -1.12
CA ALA A 203 -7.31 -9.20 -1.39
C ALA A 203 -8.10 -9.46 -0.09
N ALA A 204 -7.52 -10.18 0.88
CA ALA A 204 -8.14 -10.42 2.19
C ALA A 204 -8.26 -9.12 2.99
N ALA A 205 -7.19 -8.31 3.07
CA ALA A 205 -7.17 -7.05 3.79
C ALA A 205 -8.18 -6.04 3.21
N GLY A 206 -8.18 -5.86 1.89
CA GLY A 206 -9.12 -4.99 1.19
C GLY A 206 -10.57 -5.48 1.29
N SER A 207 -10.81 -6.79 1.32
CA SER A 207 -12.14 -7.38 1.49
C SER A 207 -12.66 -7.23 2.92
N LEU A 208 -11.80 -7.39 3.93
CA LEU A 208 -12.20 -7.22 5.34
C LEU A 208 -12.45 -5.75 5.70
N ARG A 209 -11.76 -4.81 5.04
CA ARG A 209 -11.87 -3.36 5.26
C ARG A 209 -12.85 -2.67 4.29
N GLN A 210 -13.95 -3.36 3.91
CA GLN A 210 -15.06 -2.78 3.16
C GLN A 210 -16.06 -2.11 4.11
N LEU A 211 -16.52 -0.90 3.78
CA LEU A 211 -17.54 -0.20 4.58
C LEU A 211 -18.91 -0.89 4.49
N ASP A 212 -19.22 -1.52 3.38
CA ASP A 212 -20.45 -2.34 3.21
C ASP A 212 -20.10 -3.84 3.39
N SER A 213 -20.55 -4.40 4.50
CA SER A 213 -20.37 -5.82 4.82
C SER A 213 -21.00 -6.79 3.80
N LYS A 214 -21.93 -6.33 2.95
CA LYS A 214 -22.48 -7.13 1.86
C LYS A 214 -21.44 -7.42 0.77
N ILE A 215 -20.47 -6.54 0.59
CA ILE A 215 -19.33 -6.76 -0.32
C ILE A 215 -18.43 -7.83 0.30
N THR A 216 -18.10 -7.70 1.58
CA THR A 216 -17.30 -8.70 2.33
C THR A 216 -17.95 -10.07 2.31
N ALA A 217 -19.29 -10.15 2.45
CA ALA A 217 -20.04 -11.41 2.44
C ALA A 217 -19.92 -12.20 1.12
N LYS A 218 -19.58 -11.55 0.01
CA LYS A 218 -19.34 -12.20 -1.29
C LYS A 218 -17.90 -12.67 -1.45
N ARG A 219 -17.01 -12.30 -0.54
CA ARG A 219 -15.59 -12.66 -0.59
C ARG A 219 -15.36 -13.95 0.21
N PRO A 220 -14.56 -14.89 -0.30
CA PRO A 220 -14.30 -16.17 0.35
C PRO A 220 -13.24 -16.03 1.45
N LEU A 221 -13.52 -15.19 2.45
CA LEU A 221 -12.63 -15.00 3.60
C LEU A 221 -12.72 -16.20 4.54
N ASP A 222 -11.56 -16.57 5.08
CA ASP A 222 -11.40 -17.58 6.13
C ASP A 222 -10.50 -17.05 7.23
N ILE A 223 -10.45 -17.73 8.38
CA ILE A 223 -9.60 -17.34 9.52
C ILE A 223 -9.00 -18.56 10.19
N TYR A 224 -7.71 -18.49 10.55
CA TYR A 224 -7.12 -19.41 11.51
C TYR A 224 -6.74 -18.69 12.79
N ILE A 225 -7.21 -19.23 13.92
CA ILE A 225 -6.84 -18.73 15.24
C ILE A 225 -5.50 -19.33 15.65
N PHE A 226 -4.62 -18.51 16.21
CA PHE A 226 -3.28 -18.91 16.61
C PHE A 226 -2.84 -18.45 18.00
N ASN A 227 -3.70 -17.74 18.75
CA ASN A 227 -3.38 -17.29 20.10
C ASN A 227 -4.61 -16.89 20.89
N VAL A 228 -4.62 -17.15 22.22
CA VAL A 228 -5.50 -16.49 23.18
C VAL A 228 -4.84 -15.18 23.62
N GLN A 229 -5.55 -14.07 23.53
CA GLN A 229 -5.09 -12.78 24.05
C GLN A 229 -5.49 -12.59 25.50
N LYS A 230 -6.71 -13.03 25.84
CA LYS A 230 -7.28 -12.95 27.18
C LYS A 230 -8.33 -14.06 27.34
N ILE A 231 -8.40 -14.65 28.50
CA ILE A 231 -9.45 -15.58 28.88
C ILE A 231 -9.73 -15.43 30.37
N ASP A 232 -11.00 -15.42 30.77
CA ASP A 232 -11.41 -15.32 32.18
C ASP A 232 -11.67 -16.71 32.75
N GLY A 233 -11.15 -16.92 33.97
CA GLY A 233 -11.45 -18.11 34.78
C GLY A 233 -10.77 -19.41 34.31
N LYS A 234 -9.80 -19.36 33.40
CA LYS A 234 -9.03 -20.52 32.96
C LYS A 234 -7.55 -20.16 32.74
N GLU A 235 -6.68 -21.05 33.19
CA GLU A 235 -5.24 -20.95 32.99
C GLU A 235 -4.75 -22.16 32.19
N PHE A 236 -3.72 -21.96 31.38
CA PHE A 236 -3.04 -22.99 30.62
C PHE A 236 -1.56 -23.03 31.03
N ASN A 237 -0.95 -24.21 30.97
CA ASN A 237 0.48 -24.34 31.20
C ASN A 237 1.29 -24.24 29.90
N SER A 238 0.70 -24.65 28.76
CA SER A 238 1.35 -24.65 27.47
C SER A 238 0.48 -24.02 26.39
N HIS A 239 1.14 -23.45 25.40
CA HIS A 239 0.50 -22.90 24.20
C HIS A 239 -0.19 -23.99 23.35
N PHE A 240 0.42 -25.17 23.31
CA PHE A 240 -0.18 -26.30 22.58
C PHE A 240 -1.52 -26.72 23.21
N GLU A 241 -1.59 -26.77 24.55
CA GLU A 241 -2.84 -27.03 25.28
C GLU A 241 -3.89 -25.94 25.04
N GLU A 242 -3.45 -24.67 25.00
CA GLU A 242 -4.30 -23.52 24.65
C GLU A 242 -4.95 -23.70 23.28
N LEU A 243 -4.17 -24.06 22.26
CA LEU A 243 -4.67 -24.28 20.90
C LEU A 243 -5.63 -25.47 20.80
N GLU A 244 -5.35 -26.59 21.51
CA GLU A 244 -6.28 -27.71 21.59
C GLU A 244 -7.62 -27.34 22.25
N TYR A 245 -7.57 -26.46 23.24
CA TYR A 245 -8.78 -25.96 23.87
C TYR A 245 -9.60 -25.08 22.93
N LEU A 246 -8.96 -24.22 22.15
CA LEU A 246 -9.63 -23.40 21.14
C LEU A 246 -10.36 -24.28 20.08
N GLU A 247 -9.76 -25.39 19.64
CA GLU A 247 -10.44 -26.36 18.77
C GLU A 247 -11.69 -26.98 19.41
N LYS A 248 -11.58 -27.33 20.70
CA LYS A 248 -12.72 -27.88 21.47
C LYS A 248 -13.85 -26.87 21.59
N LEU A 249 -13.55 -25.58 21.66
CA LEU A 249 -14.54 -24.50 21.67
C LEU A 249 -15.22 -24.31 20.31
N GLY A 250 -14.63 -24.81 19.23
CA GLY A 250 -15.18 -24.71 17.86
C GLY A 250 -14.50 -23.68 16.99
N PHE A 251 -13.35 -23.14 17.40
CA PHE A 251 -12.55 -22.27 16.54
C PHE A 251 -11.81 -23.05 15.45
N ASN A 252 -11.63 -22.43 14.31
CA ASN A 252 -10.74 -22.90 13.26
C ASN A 252 -9.31 -22.50 13.63
N VAL A 253 -8.51 -23.45 14.11
CA VAL A 253 -7.15 -23.20 14.64
C VAL A 253 -6.13 -23.53 13.55
N ASN A 254 -4.98 -22.86 13.57
CA ASN A 254 -3.86 -23.12 12.66
C ASN A 254 -3.58 -24.65 12.59
N PRO A 255 -3.78 -25.28 11.41
CA PRO A 255 -3.72 -26.75 11.30
C PRO A 255 -2.29 -27.30 11.44
N VAL A 256 -1.27 -26.48 11.20
CA VAL A 256 0.14 -26.91 11.26
C VAL A 256 0.79 -26.30 12.49
N ARG A 257 0.94 -27.13 13.50
CA ARG A 257 1.60 -26.80 14.78
C ARG A 257 2.43 -27.99 15.23
N ILE A 258 3.73 -27.83 15.31
CA ILE A 258 4.67 -28.91 15.56
C ILE A 258 5.36 -28.66 16.92
N PRO A 259 5.10 -29.50 17.94
CA PRO A 259 5.81 -29.41 19.22
C PRO A 259 7.26 -29.87 19.05
N CYS A 260 8.20 -29.08 19.62
CA CYS A 260 9.64 -29.34 19.55
C CYS A 260 10.26 -29.23 20.93
N SER A 261 11.24 -30.07 21.21
CA SER A 261 11.94 -30.17 22.49
C SER A 261 13.45 -29.91 22.37
N THR A 262 13.96 -29.76 21.17
CA THR A 262 15.36 -29.49 20.84
C THR A 262 15.46 -28.48 19.71
N ILE A 263 16.61 -27.79 19.60
CA ILE A 263 16.89 -26.84 18.54
C ILE A 263 16.85 -27.55 17.15
N GLN A 264 17.35 -28.78 17.09
CA GLN A 264 17.30 -29.55 15.83
C GLN A 264 15.86 -29.84 15.40
N GLU A 265 14.98 -30.25 16.32
CA GLU A 265 13.55 -30.44 16.01
C GLU A 265 12.88 -29.14 15.55
N VAL A 266 13.28 -27.97 16.09
CA VAL A 266 12.77 -26.66 15.60
C VAL A 266 13.20 -26.43 14.15
N LYS A 267 14.48 -26.68 13.81
CA LYS A 267 14.99 -26.53 12.42
C LYS A 267 14.29 -27.50 11.47
N ASP A 268 14.11 -28.77 11.89
CA ASP A 268 13.43 -29.77 11.09
C ASP A 268 11.94 -29.41 10.88
N ALA A 269 11.28 -28.85 11.89
CA ALA A 269 9.91 -28.38 11.77
C ALA A 269 9.78 -27.19 10.80
N ILE A 270 10.72 -26.24 10.84
CA ILE A 270 10.79 -25.13 9.88
C ILE A 270 10.96 -25.65 8.45
N ASN A 271 11.90 -26.58 8.23
CA ASN A 271 12.12 -27.18 6.91
C ASN A 271 10.85 -27.92 6.43
N LYS A 272 10.24 -28.72 7.29
CA LYS A 272 9.01 -29.45 6.97
C LYS A 272 7.87 -28.51 6.56
N ILE A 273 7.70 -27.38 7.26
CA ILE A 273 6.69 -26.37 6.90
C ILE A 273 7.03 -25.76 5.53
N GLY A 274 8.32 -25.51 5.25
CA GLY A 274 8.77 -25.02 3.95
C GLY A 274 8.44 -25.96 2.80
N GLU A 275 8.67 -27.29 2.98
CA GLU A 275 8.32 -28.32 2.00
C GLU A 275 6.80 -28.43 1.76
N MET A 276 5.99 -28.15 2.80
CA MET A 276 4.54 -28.15 2.70
C MET A 276 3.97 -26.93 1.98
N ARG A 277 4.75 -25.85 1.79
CA ARG A 277 4.28 -24.53 1.32
C ARG A 277 3.46 -24.60 0.02
N GLU A 278 3.89 -25.41 -0.96
CA GLU A 278 3.18 -25.56 -2.23
C GLU A 278 1.82 -26.28 -2.07
N ASN A 279 1.75 -27.24 -1.15
CA ASN A 279 0.59 -28.10 -0.93
C ASN A 279 -0.45 -27.52 0.04
N LEU A 280 -0.12 -26.46 0.77
CA LEU A 280 -1.05 -25.79 1.66
C LEU A 280 -2.11 -25.04 0.83
N THR A 281 -3.36 -25.10 1.28
CA THR A 281 -4.49 -24.41 0.65
C THR A 281 -4.44 -22.89 0.86
N PHE A 282 -3.60 -22.39 1.77
CA PHE A 282 -3.42 -20.99 2.11
C PHE A 282 -1.95 -20.56 1.93
N GLY A 283 -1.73 -19.25 1.80
CA GLY A 283 -0.40 -18.67 1.68
C GLY A 283 0.31 -18.63 3.03
N ILE A 284 1.63 -18.88 3.01
CA ILE A 284 2.52 -18.68 4.16
C ILE A 284 3.79 -17.96 3.70
N ASP A 285 4.27 -17.01 4.49
CA ASP A 285 5.50 -16.26 4.27
C ASP A 285 6.65 -16.71 5.19
N GLY A 286 6.36 -17.67 6.09
CA GLY A 286 7.34 -18.14 7.07
C GLY A 286 6.83 -19.24 7.98
N ALA A 287 7.59 -19.44 9.06
CA ALA A 287 7.24 -20.26 10.22
C ALA A 287 7.40 -19.43 11.49
N VAL A 288 6.54 -19.62 12.48
CA VAL A 288 6.62 -18.92 13.78
C VAL A 288 7.11 -19.91 14.82
N VAL A 289 8.24 -19.60 15.46
CA VAL A 289 8.78 -20.37 16.58
C VAL A 289 8.34 -19.68 17.87
N LYS A 290 7.61 -20.39 18.71
CA LYS A 290 7.07 -19.88 19.98
C LYS A 290 7.54 -20.74 21.15
N ILE A 291 7.83 -20.13 22.29
CA ILE A 291 8.01 -20.87 23.55
C ILE A 291 6.66 -21.48 23.94
N ASP A 292 6.65 -22.78 24.26
CA ASP A 292 5.41 -23.48 24.62
C ASP A 292 4.90 -23.13 26.04
N ASN A 293 5.80 -23.00 27.02
CA ASN A 293 5.45 -22.73 28.44
C ASN A 293 4.96 -21.29 28.61
N LEU A 294 3.68 -21.11 28.97
CA LEU A 294 3.05 -19.79 29.09
C LEU A 294 3.58 -19.00 30.30
N LYS A 295 3.87 -19.63 31.43
CA LYS A 295 4.48 -18.95 32.59
C LYS A 295 5.88 -18.42 32.25
N PHE A 296 6.62 -19.15 31.43
CA PHE A 296 7.93 -18.68 31.00
C PHE A 296 7.81 -17.48 30.03
N ARG A 297 6.75 -17.43 29.18
CA ARG A 297 6.48 -16.24 28.35
C ARG A 297 6.26 -14.98 29.18
N GLU A 298 5.57 -15.10 30.32
CA GLU A 298 5.36 -13.97 31.24
C GLU A 298 6.70 -13.46 31.81
N ILE A 299 7.61 -14.38 32.19
CA ILE A 299 8.95 -14.02 32.70
C ILE A 299 9.78 -13.34 31.62
N LEU A 300 9.74 -13.83 30.37
CA LEU A 300 10.46 -13.26 29.24
C LEU A 300 9.93 -11.88 28.85
N GLY A 301 8.62 -11.69 29.00
CA GLY A 301 7.93 -10.45 28.70
C GLY A 301 7.95 -10.07 27.22
N THR A 302 7.69 -8.79 27.00
CA THR A 302 7.55 -8.22 25.65
C THR A 302 8.34 -6.92 25.53
N THR A 303 8.61 -6.50 24.30
CA THR A 303 9.00 -5.13 23.96
C THR A 303 7.75 -4.34 23.57
N VAL A 304 7.88 -3.07 23.27
CA VAL A 304 6.76 -2.27 22.73
C VAL A 304 6.23 -2.87 21.42
N LYS A 305 7.09 -3.43 20.58
CA LYS A 305 6.77 -3.91 19.25
C LYS A 305 6.55 -5.43 19.18
N THR A 306 7.37 -6.22 19.86
CA THR A 306 7.44 -7.68 19.69
C THR A 306 7.51 -8.41 21.02
N PRO A 307 6.94 -9.63 21.11
CA PRO A 307 7.21 -10.52 22.24
C PRO A 307 8.65 -11.02 22.20
N ARG A 308 9.23 -11.32 23.37
CA ARG A 308 10.60 -11.89 23.47
C ARG A 308 10.61 -13.41 23.36
N TRP A 309 9.43 -14.03 23.42
CA TRP A 309 9.22 -15.47 23.47
C TRP A 309 8.82 -16.08 22.12
N ALA A 310 8.80 -15.27 21.05
CA ALA A 310 8.50 -15.75 19.71
C ALA A 310 9.31 -15.00 18.64
N VAL A 311 9.63 -15.71 17.56
CA VAL A 311 10.25 -15.17 16.36
C VAL A 311 9.59 -15.74 15.12
N ALA A 312 9.62 -14.99 14.02
CA ALA A 312 9.12 -15.39 12.72
C ALA A 312 10.31 -15.68 11.79
N TYR A 313 10.50 -16.94 11.44
CA TYR A 313 11.45 -17.32 10.39
C TYR A 313 10.83 -17.08 9.02
N LYS A 314 11.44 -16.22 8.22
CA LYS A 314 11.01 -15.89 6.85
C LYS A 314 11.72 -16.79 5.86
N TYR A 315 10.93 -17.45 5.00
CA TYR A 315 11.54 -18.20 3.89
C TYR A 315 12.13 -17.26 2.86
N PRO A 316 13.26 -17.65 2.22
CA PRO A 316 13.72 -16.91 1.07
C PRO A 316 12.63 -16.92 -0.03
N PRO A 317 12.56 -15.88 -0.86
CA PRO A 317 11.67 -15.84 -2.01
C PRO A 317 11.87 -17.08 -2.89
N GLU A 318 10.77 -17.63 -3.41
CA GLU A 318 10.84 -18.73 -4.36
C GLU A 318 11.51 -18.26 -5.65
N GLN A 319 12.61 -18.90 -6.03
CA GLN A 319 13.36 -18.60 -7.25
C GLN A 319 13.23 -19.76 -8.22
N LYS A 320 12.99 -19.46 -9.49
CA LYS A 320 12.98 -20.44 -10.57
C LYS A 320 13.81 -19.93 -11.74
N GLU A 321 14.36 -20.85 -12.49
CA GLU A 321 15.05 -20.55 -13.74
C GLU A 321 14.06 -20.58 -14.90
N THR A 322 14.22 -19.64 -15.82
CA THR A 322 13.49 -19.61 -17.08
C THR A 322 14.33 -18.99 -18.18
N ILE A 323 13.87 -19.06 -19.43
CA ILE A 323 14.58 -18.53 -20.59
C ILE A 323 14.01 -17.15 -20.93
N LEU A 324 14.90 -16.16 -21.09
CA LEU A 324 14.58 -14.84 -21.65
C LEU A 324 14.46 -14.95 -23.17
N LYS A 325 13.24 -15.11 -23.66
CA LYS A 325 12.94 -15.30 -25.09
C LYS A 325 13.17 -14.06 -25.92
N ASP A 326 12.76 -12.90 -25.40
CA ASP A 326 12.81 -11.62 -26.10
C ASP A 326 12.76 -10.45 -25.13
N ILE A 327 13.12 -9.26 -25.60
CA ILE A 327 12.93 -7.99 -24.90
C ILE A 327 12.15 -7.05 -25.79
N VAL A 328 10.95 -6.66 -25.37
CA VAL A 328 10.07 -5.74 -26.09
C VAL A 328 9.99 -4.40 -25.39
N CYS A 329 9.89 -3.32 -26.13
CA CYS A 329 9.81 -1.98 -25.57
C CYS A 329 8.38 -1.44 -25.61
N GLN A 330 7.88 -0.99 -24.46
CA GLN A 330 6.58 -0.33 -24.32
C GLN A 330 6.76 1.18 -24.12
N VAL A 331 5.85 1.97 -24.66
CA VAL A 331 5.87 3.43 -24.52
C VAL A 331 4.79 3.85 -23.54
N GLY A 332 5.23 4.48 -22.45
CA GLY A 332 4.34 5.01 -21.41
C GLY A 332 3.74 6.38 -21.76
N ARG A 333 2.83 6.86 -20.94
CA ARG A 333 2.12 8.15 -21.08
C ARG A 333 3.07 9.34 -21.27
N THR A 334 4.14 9.41 -20.51
CA THR A 334 5.15 10.47 -20.59
C THR A 334 6.18 10.26 -21.72
N GLY A 335 5.96 9.26 -22.57
CA GLY A 335 6.87 8.88 -23.64
C GLY A 335 8.03 7.99 -23.20
N VAL A 336 8.15 7.63 -21.91
CA VAL A 336 9.19 6.72 -21.44
C VAL A 336 9.06 5.38 -22.14
N ILE A 337 10.18 4.92 -22.71
CA ILE A 337 10.29 3.62 -23.36
C ILE A 337 10.82 2.64 -22.31
N THR A 338 9.98 1.73 -21.85
CA THR A 338 10.30 0.74 -20.84
C THR A 338 10.51 -0.62 -21.47
N PRO A 339 11.69 -1.24 -21.29
CA PRO A 339 11.94 -2.60 -21.75
C PRO A 339 11.23 -3.62 -20.86
N MET A 340 10.63 -4.63 -21.48
CA MET A 340 9.96 -5.76 -20.84
C MET A 340 10.56 -7.07 -21.32
N ALA A 341 10.96 -7.93 -20.41
CA ALA A 341 11.37 -9.29 -20.71
C ALA A 341 10.15 -10.14 -21.06
N ILE A 342 10.24 -10.89 -22.16
CA ILE A 342 9.33 -11.98 -22.51
C ILE A 342 10.02 -13.27 -22.14
N LEU A 343 9.41 -14.03 -21.23
CA LEU A 343 9.98 -15.23 -20.64
C LEU A 343 9.29 -16.51 -21.15
N GLU A 344 9.99 -17.64 -21.11
CA GLU A 344 9.32 -18.93 -21.15
C GLU A 344 8.43 -19.01 -19.91
N PRO A 345 7.10 -19.32 -20.05
CA PRO A 345 6.22 -19.36 -18.90
C PRO A 345 6.70 -20.29 -17.80
N VAL A 346 6.83 -19.79 -16.59
CA VAL A 346 7.29 -20.53 -15.42
C VAL A 346 6.41 -20.24 -14.21
N LYS A 347 6.12 -21.28 -13.42
CA LYS A 347 5.34 -21.10 -12.17
C LYS A 347 6.28 -20.69 -11.04
N VAL A 348 5.98 -19.55 -10.39
CA VAL A 348 6.68 -19.04 -9.21
C VAL A 348 5.64 -18.54 -8.21
N ALA A 349 5.72 -19.00 -6.98
CA ALA A 349 4.81 -18.63 -5.89
C ALA A 349 3.33 -18.62 -6.35
N GLY A 350 2.87 -19.76 -6.93
CA GLY A 350 1.48 -20.01 -7.30
C GLY A 350 1.00 -19.34 -8.58
N SER A 351 1.76 -18.46 -9.25
CA SER A 351 1.34 -17.87 -10.53
C SER A 351 2.30 -18.15 -11.66
N THR A 352 1.79 -18.16 -12.90
CA THR A 352 2.57 -18.33 -14.12
C THR A 352 3.10 -16.98 -14.59
N ILE A 353 4.43 -16.83 -14.62
CA ILE A 353 5.12 -15.64 -15.08
C ILE A 353 5.61 -15.84 -16.51
N SER A 354 5.20 -14.97 -17.42
CA SER A 354 5.65 -14.94 -18.82
C SER A 354 6.23 -13.59 -19.24
N LYS A 355 6.10 -12.57 -18.39
CA LYS A 355 6.61 -11.22 -18.64
C LYS A 355 7.08 -10.57 -17.34
N THR A 356 8.12 -9.73 -17.43
CA THR A 356 8.57 -8.89 -16.31
C THR A 356 9.20 -7.60 -16.81
N THR A 357 9.11 -6.54 -16.02
CA THR A 357 9.78 -5.28 -16.35
C THR A 357 11.29 -5.39 -16.23
N LEU A 358 12.01 -4.71 -17.12
CA LEU A 358 13.46 -4.53 -17.03
C LEU A 358 13.81 -3.06 -16.68
N HIS A 359 12.83 -2.30 -16.24
CA HIS A 359 12.96 -0.92 -15.77
C HIS A 359 13.56 0.04 -16.81
N ASN A 360 14.85 -0.08 -17.14
CA ASN A 360 15.59 0.79 -18.06
C ASN A 360 16.81 0.09 -18.67
N GLU A 361 17.52 0.79 -19.54
CA GLU A 361 18.74 0.28 -20.19
C GLU A 361 19.86 -0.04 -19.18
N ASP A 362 20.00 0.77 -18.14
CA ASP A 362 21.06 0.61 -17.13
C ASP A 362 20.88 -0.69 -16.35
N PHE A 363 19.65 -1.07 -16.01
CA PHE A 363 19.34 -2.35 -15.37
C PHE A 363 19.73 -3.54 -16.24
N ILE A 364 19.45 -3.48 -17.54
CA ILE A 364 19.82 -4.55 -18.50
C ILE A 364 21.34 -4.71 -18.54
N LYS A 365 22.08 -3.59 -18.60
CA LYS A 365 23.55 -3.58 -18.63
C LYS A 365 24.15 -4.05 -17.30
N GLU A 366 23.61 -3.60 -16.17
CA GLU A 366 24.06 -3.99 -14.83
C GLU A 366 23.90 -5.50 -14.61
N LYS A 367 22.77 -6.07 -15.00
CA LYS A 367 22.50 -7.50 -14.92
C LYS A 367 23.20 -8.31 -16.01
N GLY A 368 23.76 -7.68 -17.03
CA GLY A 368 24.39 -8.33 -18.19
C GLY A 368 23.44 -9.21 -18.98
N LEU A 369 22.16 -8.81 -19.11
CA LEU A 369 21.07 -9.58 -19.73
C LEU A 369 21.23 -9.63 -21.25
N LYS A 370 21.07 -10.83 -21.83
CA LYS A 370 21.01 -11.09 -23.26
C LYS A 370 19.78 -11.91 -23.63
N ILE A 371 19.22 -11.66 -24.78
CA ILE A 371 18.11 -12.48 -25.30
C ILE A 371 18.64 -13.90 -25.55
N GLY A 372 17.98 -14.90 -24.99
CA GLY A 372 18.39 -16.30 -24.98
C GLY A 372 19.00 -16.76 -23.67
N ASP A 373 19.30 -15.84 -22.74
CA ASP A 373 19.84 -16.20 -21.42
C ASP A 373 18.87 -17.06 -20.61
N THR A 374 19.43 -17.99 -19.83
CA THR A 374 18.74 -18.56 -18.69
C THR A 374 18.84 -17.56 -17.54
N VAL A 375 17.71 -17.13 -17.01
CA VAL A 375 17.60 -16.15 -15.92
C VAL A 375 16.92 -16.74 -14.70
N VAL A 376 17.37 -16.33 -13.51
CA VAL A 376 16.69 -16.62 -12.26
C VAL A 376 15.66 -15.53 -12.03
N ILE A 377 14.41 -15.95 -11.85
CA ILE A 377 13.29 -15.05 -11.59
C ILE A 377 12.68 -15.34 -10.22
N GLN A 378 12.24 -14.33 -9.56
CA GLN A 378 11.46 -14.39 -8.33
C GLN A 378 10.29 -13.42 -8.41
N LYS A 379 9.40 -13.50 -7.43
CA LYS A 379 8.43 -12.43 -7.19
C LYS A 379 8.92 -11.57 -6.03
N ALA A 380 9.16 -10.31 -6.30
CA ALA A 380 9.35 -9.32 -5.26
C ALA A 380 8.04 -9.19 -4.45
N GLY A 381 8.10 -9.53 -3.15
CA GLY A 381 6.93 -9.53 -2.24
C GLY A 381 5.81 -10.49 -2.60
N ASP A 382 6.16 -11.62 -3.21
CA ASP A 382 5.18 -12.55 -3.78
C ASP A 382 4.21 -11.92 -4.81
N VAL A 383 4.49 -10.69 -5.27
CA VAL A 383 3.64 -9.89 -6.16
C VAL A 383 4.28 -9.63 -7.51
N ILE A 384 5.39 -8.86 -7.55
CA ILE A 384 5.98 -8.34 -8.78
C ILE A 384 7.09 -9.26 -9.28
N PRO A 385 6.95 -9.85 -10.49
CA PRO A 385 8.03 -10.61 -11.06
C PRO A 385 9.26 -9.74 -11.34
N GLU A 386 10.44 -10.26 -11.01
CA GLU A 386 11.72 -9.61 -11.32
C GLU A 386 12.81 -10.63 -11.70
N ILE A 387 13.77 -10.19 -12.51
CA ILE A 387 14.96 -10.97 -12.82
C ILE A 387 16.02 -10.68 -11.76
N VAL A 388 16.37 -11.71 -11.00
CA VAL A 388 17.42 -11.63 -9.95
C VAL A 388 18.81 -11.58 -10.58
N LYS A 389 19.10 -12.57 -11.45
CA LYS A 389 20.43 -12.73 -12.09
C LYS A 389 20.35 -13.57 -13.36
N VAL A 390 21.39 -13.50 -14.15
CA VAL A 390 21.66 -14.42 -15.26
C VAL A 390 22.39 -15.66 -14.74
N VAL A 391 22.14 -16.81 -15.32
CA VAL A 391 22.88 -18.07 -15.10
C VAL A 391 23.93 -18.20 -16.20
N GLU A 392 25.06 -17.51 -16.04
CA GLU A 392 26.10 -17.39 -17.08
C GLU A 392 26.67 -18.75 -17.51
N GLU A 393 26.72 -19.73 -16.60
CA GLU A 393 27.20 -21.08 -16.87
C GLU A 393 26.35 -21.85 -17.88
N LYS A 394 25.09 -21.38 -18.12
CA LYS A 394 24.16 -21.97 -19.11
C LYS A 394 24.17 -21.26 -20.46
N ARG A 395 25.03 -20.26 -20.65
CA ARG A 395 25.19 -19.61 -21.94
C ARG A 395 25.81 -20.57 -22.97
N THR A 396 25.22 -20.55 -24.14
CA THR A 396 25.63 -21.41 -25.27
C THR A 396 26.48 -20.67 -26.30
N GLY A 397 26.61 -19.34 -26.18
CA GLY A 397 27.26 -18.46 -27.14
C GLY A 397 26.33 -17.98 -28.29
N ASN A 398 25.05 -18.34 -28.24
CA ASN A 398 24.06 -17.90 -29.23
C ASN A 398 23.18 -16.73 -28.70
N GLU A 399 23.42 -16.29 -27.50
CA GLU A 399 22.70 -15.20 -26.85
C GLU A 399 22.98 -13.88 -27.55
N LYS A 400 21.92 -13.06 -27.72
CA LYS A 400 21.99 -11.80 -28.44
C LYS A 400 21.96 -10.63 -27.47
N ASP A 401 22.88 -9.69 -27.68
CA ASP A 401 22.84 -8.41 -26.96
C ASP A 401 21.56 -7.66 -27.34
N PHE A 402 20.98 -6.98 -26.35
CA PHE A 402 19.84 -6.10 -26.56
C PHE A 402 20.31 -4.64 -26.50
N GLU A 403 19.86 -3.86 -27.46
CA GLU A 403 20.08 -2.42 -27.49
C GLU A 403 18.73 -1.70 -27.43
N MET A 404 18.65 -0.68 -26.58
CA MET A 404 17.46 0.17 -26.54
C MET A 404 17.26 0.89 -27.88
N PRO A 405 16.00 0.93 -28.38
CA PRO A 405 15.72 1.55 -29.65
C PRO A 405 16.02 3.07 -29.61
N ARG A 406 16.69 3.57 -30.63
CA ARG A 406 16.94 5.00 -30.86
C ARG A 406 15.76 5.71 -31.51
N VAL A 407 14.75 4.97 -31.90
CA VAL A 407 13.48 5.46 -32.44
C VAL A 407 12.33 4.83 -31.68
N CYS A 408 11.25 5.57 -31.52
CA CYS A 408 10.05 5.07 -30.84
C CYS A 408 9.47 3.86 -31.60
N PRO A 409 9.25 2.71 -30.93
CA PRO A 409 8.71 1.51 -31.59
C PRO A 409 7.27 1.68 -32.10
N VAL A 410 6.56 2.75 -31.68
CA VAL A 410 5.15 2.98 -32.01
C VAL A 410 5.00 4.02 -33.13
N CYS A 411 5.69 5.15 -33.04
CA CYS A 411 5.51 6.26 -34.01
C CYS A 411 6.74 6.55 -34.88
N GLY A 412 7.88 5.89 -34.67
CA GLY A 412 9.11 6.10 -35.42
C GLY A 412 9.86 7.41 -35.12
N ALA A 413 9.36 8.27 -34.24
CA ALA A 413 10.06 9.49 -33.85
C ALA A 413 11.34 9.16 -33.07
N GLU A 414 12.29 10.09 -33.02
CA GLU A 414 13.52 9.93 -32.26
C GLU A 414 13.24 9.62 -30.76
N ALA A 415 14.04 8.74 -30.18
CA ALA A 415 14.01 8.39 -28.78
C ALA A 415 15.29 8.86 -28.12
N VAL A 416 15.18 9.79 -27.15
CA VAL A 416 16.31 10.47 -26.53
C VAL A 416 16.37 10.15 -25.02
N ARG A 417 17.60 10.13 -24.49
CA ARG A 417 17.87 10.09 -23.06
C ARG A 417 18.28 11.48 -22.61
N GLU A 418 17.52 12.08 -21.67
CA GLU A 418 17.88 13.37 -21.09
C GLU A 418 19.09 13.20 -20.16
N GLU A 419 19.94 14.24 -20.10
CA GLU A 419 21.12 14.22 -19.24
C GLU A 419 20.71 14.12 -17.77
N GLY A 420 21.28 13.13 -17.05
CA GLY A 420 20.94 12.84 -15.66
C GLY A 420 19.74 11.93 -15.44
N GLU A 421 19.01 11.52 -16.48
CA GLU A 421 17.93 10.54 -16.38
C GLU A 421 18.36 9.15 -16.89
N SER A 422 17.82 8.09 -16.29
CA SER A 422 17.98 6.70 -16.79
C SER A 422 16.94 6.35 -17.87
N ALA A 423 15.90 7.16 -18.02
CA ALA A 423 14.79 6.92 -18.92
C ALA A 423 15.06 7.43 -20.34
N ILE A 424 14.77 6.58 -21.35
CA ILE A 424 14.73 6.99 -22.76
C ILE A 424 13.29 7.35 -23.12
N ARG A 425 13.09 8.47 -23.85
CA ARG A 425 11.74 9.00 -24.14
C ARG A 425 11.54 9.22 -25.63
N CYS A 426 10.34 8.89 -26.09
CA CYS A 426 9.85 9.27 -27.39
C CYS A 426 9.63 10.78 -27.47
N THR A 427 10.23 11.45 -28.48
CA THR A 427 10.05 12.89 -28.74
C THR A 427 8.79 13.17 -29.57
N GLY A 428 8.18 12.15 -30.22
CA GLY A 428 7.01 12.33 -31.07
C GLY A 428 5.82 12.91 -30.30
N ILE A 429 5.33 14.06 -30.73
CA ILE A 429 4.22 14.79 -30.10
C ILE A 429 2.91 14.01 -30.29
N GLU A 430 2.68 13.49 -31.47
CA GLU A 430 1.47 12.74 -31.87
C GLU A 430 1.65 11.21 -31.75
N CYS A 431 2.46 10.76 -30.80
CA CYS A 431 2.67 9.34 -30.64
C CYS A 431 1.38 8.63 -30.18
N PRO A 432 0.85 7.63 -30.94
CA PRO A 432 -0.38 6.93 -30.58
C PRO A 432 -0.34 6.28 -29.19
N ALA A 433 0.81 5.78 -28.77
CA ALA A 433 0.95 5.21 -27.43
C ALA A 433 0.82 6.26 -26.30
N LYS A 434 1.32 7.48 -26.55
CA LYS A 434 1.10 8.60 -25.62
C LYS A 434 -0.37 8.99 -25.59
N LEU A 435 -1.02 9.06 -26.75
CA LEU A 435 -2.43 9.39 -26.86
C LEU A 435 -3.28 8.41 -26.06
N PHE A 436 -3.14 7.11 -26.30
CA PHE A 436 -3.87 6.09 -25.55
C PHE A 436 -3.71 6.24 -24.03
N ARG A 437 -2.47 6.36 -23.57
CA ARG A 437 -2.19 6.51 -22.13
C ARG A 437 -2.66 7.85 -21.54
N ASN A 438 -2.64 8.91 -22.34
CA ASN A 438 -3.21 10.21 -21.94
C ASN A 438 -4.73 10.13 -21.81
N LEU A 439 -5.43 9.46 -22.74
CA LEU A 439 -6.87 9.21 -22.66
C LEU A 439 -7.24 8.41 -21.40
N VAL A 440 -6.53 7.30 -21.15
CA VAL A 440 -6.73 6.47 -19.94
C VAL A 440 -6.55 7.28 -18.64
N HIS A 441 -5.49 8.09 -18.60
CA HIS A 441 -5.27 8.97 -17.44
C HIS A 441 -6.36 10.03 -17.31
N PHE A 442 -6.75 10.67 -18.40
CA PHE A 442 -7.76 11.73 -18.41
C PHE A 442 -9.09 11.27 -17.80
N VAL A 443 -9.52 10.06 -18.13
CA VAL A 443 -10.81 9.51 -17.67
C VAL A 443 -10.73 8.85 -16.28
N SER A 444 -9.53 8.67 -15.73
CA SER A 444 -9.32 7.96 -14.47
C SER A 444 -10.04 8.59 -13.28
N ARG A 445 -10.24 7.81 -12.21
CA ARG A 445 -10.92 8.23 -10.98
C ARG A 445 -10.30 9.47 -10.32
N GLU A 446 -8.98 9.61 -10.39
CA GLU A 446 -8.25 10.74 -9.81
C GLU A 446 -8.32 12.01 -10.67
N ALA A 447 -8.59 11.85 -11.96
CA ALA A 447 -8.72 12.92 -12.96
C ALA A 447 -10.20 13.27 -13.20
N MET A 448 -10.73 13.11 -14.42
CA MET A 448 -12.10 13.47 -14.75
C MET A 448 -13.16 12.46 -14.26
N ASN A 449 -12.77 11.29 -13.80
CA ASN A 449 -13.62 10.23 -13.22
C ASN A 449 -14.83 9.88 -14.12
N ILE A 450 -14.53 9.43 -15.33
CA ILE A 450 -15.57 9.01 -16.28
C ILE A 450 -15.77 7.50 -16.16
N ASP A 451 -16.75 7.11 -15.36
CA ASP A 451 -17.06 5.70 -15.12
C ASP A 451 -17.52 5.00 -16.41
N GLY A 452 -17.01 3.79 -16.61
CA GLY A 452 -17.33 2.98 -17.79
C GLY A 452 -16.40 3.23 -19.00
N LEU A 453 -15.51 4.23 -18.94
CA LEU A 453 -14.55 4.52 -20.00
C LEU A 453 -13.15 3.98 -19.61
N GLY A 454 -13.04 2.67 -19.40
CA GLY A 454 -11.78 2.00 -19.11
C GLY A 454 -10.89 1.77 -20.33
N GLU A 455 -9.68 1.21 -20.10
CA GLU A 455 -8.66 0.97 -21.14
C GLU A 455 -9.21 0.24 -22.38
N ASN A 456 -10.01 -0.82 -22.17
CA ASN A 456 -10.58 -1.61 -23.27
C ASN A 456 -11.57 -0.82 -24.12
N ILE A 457 -12.38 0.06 -23.52
CA ILE A 457 -13.33 0.88 -24.26
C ILE A 457 -12.60 1.98 -25.02
N ILE A 458 -11.58 2.61 -24.42
CA ILE A 458 -10.73 3.59 -25.08
C ILE A 458 -10.04 2.96 -26.29
N GLN A 459 -9.51 1.73 -26.16
CA GLN A 459 -8.88 1.04 -27.27
C GLN A 459 -9.88 0.78 -28.40
N GLN A 460 -11.10 0.31 -28.09
CA GLN A 460 -12.14 0.08 -29.09
C GLN A 460 -12.57 1.38 -29.81
N LEU A 461 -12.62 2.51 -29.08
CA LEU A 461 -12.94 3.82 -29.65
C LEU A 461 -11.84 4.30 -30.61
N LEU A 462 -10.56 4.10 -30.25
CA LEU A 462 -9.42 4.40 -31.09
C LEU A 462 -9.37 3.49 -32.33
N ASP A 463 -9.58 2.18 -32.17
CA ASP A 463 -9.56 1.20 -33.25
C ASP A 463 -10.69 1.43 -34.28
N LYS A 464 -11.83 2.00 -33.81
CA LYS A 464 -12.95 2.38 -34.68
C LYS A 464 -12.86 3.82 -35.20
N GLU A 465 -11.76 4.51 -34.87
CA GLU A 465 -11.53 5.89 -35.27
C GLU A 465 -12.62 6.87 -34.79
N LEU A 466 -13.23 6.59 -33.64
CA LEU A 466 -14.26 7.42 -33.02
C LEU A 466 -13.69 8.55 -32.15
N ILE A 467 -12.46 8.40 -31.69
CA ILE A 467 -11.71 9.43 -30.95
C ILE A 467 -10.28 9.51 -31.46
N TYR A 468 -9.74 10.71 -31.58
CA TYR A 468 -8.35 11.01 -32.00
C TYR A 468 -7.60 11.85 -30.94
N ASN A 469 -8.31 12.44 -29.98
CA ASN A 469 -7.75 13.25 -28.91
C ASN A 469 -8.72 13.28 -27.71
N ILE A 470 -8.29 13.94 -26.63
CA ILE A 470 -9.04 14.02 -25.38
C ILE A 470 -10.40 14.71 -25.53
N SER A 471 -10.49 15.77 -26.38
CA SER A 471 -11.75 16.51 -26.55
C SER A 471 -12.83 15.69 -27.21
N ASP A 472 -12.48 14.73 -28.07
CA ASP A 472 -13.42 13.91 -28.82
C ASP A 472 -14.27 13.01 -27.90
N ILE A 473 -13.79 12.74 -26.67
CA ILE A 473 -14.59 12.04 -25.63
C ILE A 473 -15.91 12.74 -25.38
N TYR A 474 -15.92 14.07 -25.41
CA TYR A 474 -17.11 14.89 -25.13
C TYR A 474 -18.02 15.08 -26.36
N GLU A 475 -17.57 14.63 -27.52
CA GLU A 475 -18.30 14.64 -28.80
C GLU A 475 -18.92 13.27 -29.16
N LEU A 476 -18.64 12.22 -28.35
CA LEU A 476 -19.18 10.86 -28.55
C LEU A 476 -20.70 10.86 -28.50
N GLU A 477 -21.32 10.25 -29.51
CA GLU A 477 -22.75 10.06 -29.59
C GLU A 477 -23.20 8.72 -29.01
N PHE A 478 -24.49 8.64 -28.64
CA PHE A 478 -25.07 7.44 -28.04
C PHE A 478 -24.92 6.21 -28.95
N GLU A 479 -25.10 6.37 -30.24
CA GLU A 479 -25.02 5.33 -31.25
C GLU A 479 -23.62 4.74 -31.37
N ASP A 480 -22.60 5.59 -31.28
CA ASP A 480 -21.19 5.18 -31.33
C ASP A 480 -20.88 4.22 -30.19
N ILE A 481 -21.24 4.64 -28.97
CA ILE A 481 -20.99 3.86 -27.74
C ILE A 481 -21.83 2.59 -27.71
N ALA A 482 -23.11 2.67 -28.14
CA ALA A 482 -24.00 1.50 -28.19
C ALA A 482 -23.49 0.41 -29.15
N SER A 483 -22.74 0.81 -30.19
CA SER A 483 -22.15 -0.09 -31.18
C SER A 483 -20.96 -0.90 -30.66
N LEU A 484 -20.39 -0.52 -29.52
CA LEU A 484 -19.21 -1.17 -28.92
C LEU A 484 -19.56 -2.52 -28.26
N LYS A 485 -20.77 -2.68 -27.78
CA LYS A 485 -21.20 -3.90 -27.06
C LYS A 485 -22.51 -4.46 -27.62
N LYS A 486 -22.63 -5.79 -27.62
CA LYS A 486 -23.89 -6.49 -27.93
C LYS A 486 -24.91 -6.14 -26.82
N ASN A 487 -26.06 -5.55 -27.20
CA ASN A 487 -27.04 -4.96 -26.28
C ASN A 487 -26.53 -3.72 -25.50
N GLY A 488 -25.66 -2.91 -26.10
CA GLY A 488 -24.94 -1.80 -25.46
C GLY A 488 -25.77 -0.57 -25.07
N LYS A 489 -27.11 -0.54 -25.26
CA LYS A 489 -27.93 0.67 -25.00
C LYS A 489 -27.84 1.18 -23.54
N LYS A 490 -27.93 0.26 -22.54
CA LYS A 490 -27.82 0.67 -21.15
C LYS A 490 -26.42 1.14 -20.78
N PHE A 491 -25.41 0.46 -21.36
CA PHE A 491 -24.00 0.85 -21.20
C PHE A 491 -23.76 2.23 -21.83
N ALA A 492 -24.24 2.47 -23.05
CA ALA A 492 -24.13 3.76 -23.72
C ALA A 492 -24.77 4.89 -22.91
N GLN A 493 -25.98 4.68 -22.37
CA GLN A 493 -26.64 5.69 -21.55
C GLN A 493 -25.82 6.01 -20.29
N ASN A 494 -25.37 5.00 -19.55
CA ASN A 494 -24.56 5.21 -18.35
C ASN A 494 -23.25 5.95 -18.66
N LEU A 495 -22.60 5.63 -19.78
CA LEU A 495 -21.35 6.27 -20.17
C LEU A 495 -21.58 7.73 -20.58
N ILE A 496 -22.61 8.02 -21.38
CA ILE A 496 -22.97 9.41 -21.74
C ILE A 496 -23.31 10.24 -20.49
N ASP A 497 -24.05 9.65 -19.54
CA ASP A 497 -24.37 10.31 -18.27
C ASP A 497 -23.10 10.62 -17.48
N SER A 498 -22.13 9.67 -17.43
CA SER A 498 -20.84 9.85 -16.77
C SER A 498 -19.97 10.91 -17.45
N ILE A 499 -19.91 10.91 -18.79
CA ILE A 499 -19.21 11.95 -19.58
C ILE A 499 -19.82 13.34 -19.27
N ASN A 500 -21.16 13.47 -19.29
CA ASN A 500 -21.81 14.75 -19.00
C ASN A 500 -21.62 15.19 -17.54
N ALA A 501 -21.66 14.27 -16.57
CA ALA A 501 -21.38 14.57 -15.17
C ALA A 501 -19.94 15.08 -14.99
N SER A 502 -18.96 14.52 -15.70
CA SER A 502 -17.57 14.94 -15.62
C SER A 502 -17.32 16.39 -16.06
N LYS A 503 -18.19 16.97 -16.90
CA LYS A 503 -18.10 18.38 -17.32
C LYS A 503 -18.23 19.35 -16.15
N GLN A 504 -18.86 18.93 -15.06
CA GLN A 504 -19.07 19.75 -13.86
C GLN A 504 -17.96 19.60 -12.81
N ASN A 505 -16.93 18.84 -13.09
CA ASN A 505 -15.82 18.65 -12.17
C ASN A 505 -15.07 19.96 -11.89
N ASP A 506 -14.48 20.06 -10.69
CA ASP A 506 -13.67 21.21 -10.29
C ASP A 506 -12.39 21.32 -11.13
N LEU A 507 -11.89 22.54 -11.30
CA LEU A 507 -10.69 22.88 -12.06
C LEU A 507 -9.47 21.99 -11.72
N TYR A 508 -9.26 21.64 -10.44
CA TYR A 508 -8.12 20.83 -10.05
C TYR A 508 -8.14 19.44 -10.70
N ARG A 509 -9.34 18.88 -10.93
CA ARG A 509 -9.47 17.60 -11.62
C ARG A 509 -9.06 17.69 -13.08
N LEU A 510 -9.45 18.79 -13.75
CA LEU A 510 -9.03 19.05 -15.11
C LEU A 510 -7.49 19.26 -15.21
N ILE A 511 -6.90 20.03 -14.28
CA ILE A 511 -5.44 20.19 -14.22
C ILE A 511 -4.74 18.83 -14.04
N THR A 512 -5.27 17.99 -13.14
CA THR A 512 -4.75 16.62 -12.95
C THR A 512 -4.89 15.80 -14.24
N ALA A 513 -6.05 15.88 -14.90
CA ALA A 513 -6.38 15.12 -16.11
C ALA A 513 -5.50 15.48 -17.30
N LEU A 514 -5.09 16.75 -17.43
CA LEU A 514 -4.17 17.19 -18.46
C LEU A 514 -2.78 16.54 -18.36
N GLY A 515 -2.44 15.97 -17.21
CA GLY A 515 -1.23 15.17 -17.02
C GLY A 515 0.06 15.94 -17.20
N ILE A 516 0.09 17.22 -16.78
CA ILE A 516 1.29 18.06 -16.81
C ILE A 516 2.41 17.39 -15.99
N ARG A 517 3.59 17.29 -16.58
CA ARG A 517 4.75 16.64 -15.94
C ARG A 517 5.03 17.27 -14.57
N HIS A 518 5.30 16.47 -13.56
CA HIS A 518 5.53 16.85 -12.16
C HIS A 518 4.32 17.45 -11.41
N VAL A 519 3.15 17.62 -12.07
CA VAL A 519 1.93 18.15 -11.45
C VAL A 519 0.99 16.99 -11.09
N GLY A 520 1.00 16.59 -9.83
CA GLY A 520 0.06 15.60 -9.28
C GLY A 520 -1.16 16.25 -8.63
N GLY A 521 -2.11 15.46 -8.11
CA GLY A 521 -3.37 15.94 -7.56
C GLY A 521 -3.24 17.01 -6.46
N LYS A 522 -2.21 16.95 -5.60
CA LYS A 522 -1.94 17.98 -4.58
C LYS A 522 -1.54 19.32 -5.22
N ALA A 523 -0.63 19.28 -6.18
CA ALA A 523 -0.20 20.48 -6.89
C ALA A 523 -1.36 21.06 -7.72
N SER A 524 -2.17 20.21 -8.36
CA SER A 524 -3.36 20.63 -9.11
C SER A 524 -4.35 21.40 -8.24
N LYS A 525 -4.62 20.93 -7.01
CA LYS A 525 -5.48 21.64 -6.04
C LYS A 525 -4.90 23.00 -5.66
N LEU A 526 -3.60 23.05 -5.38
CA LEU A 526 -2.90 24.29 -5.04
C LEU A 526 -2.97 25.31 -6.18
N LEU A 527 -2.74 24.88 -7.42
CA LEU A 527 -2.81 25.71 -8.61
C LEU A 527 -4.25 26.19 -8.88
N ALA A 528 -5.26 25.31 -8.77
CA ALA A 528 -6.65 25.66 -8.95
C ALA A 528 -7.11 26.73 -7.92
N ARG A 529 -6.74 26.57 -6.67
CA ARG A 529 -7.04 27.54 -5.59
C ARG A 529 -6.38 28.91 -5.85
N LYS A 530 -5.10 28.92 -6.29
CA LYS A 530 -4.37 30.18 -6.51
C LYS A 530 -4.86 30.91 -7.76
N TYR A 531 -5.00 30.22 -8.88
CA TYR A 531 -5.33 30.86 -10.16
C TYR A 531 -6.82 30.98 -10.46
N ARG A 532 -7.66 30.19 -9.78
CA ARG A 532 -9.12 30.20 -9.85
C ARG A 532 -9.69 29.80 -11.21
N THR A 533 -9.03 30.07 -12.30
CA THR A 533 -9.46 29.73 -13.67
C THR A 533 -8.32 29.12 -14.46
N MET A 534 -8.65 28.29 -15.46
CA MET A 534 -7.66 27.74 -16.40
C MET A 534 -6.96 28.84 -17.19
N ASP A 535 -7.71 29.89 -17.57
CA ASP A 535 -7.15 31.01 -18.33
C ASP A 535 -6.07 31.76 -17.51
N ASN A 536 -6.27 31.97 -16.20
CA ASN A 536 -5.27 32.60 -15.34
C ASN A 536 -4.03 31.70 -15.18
N LEU A 537 -4.21 30.39 -14.99
CA LEU A 537 -3.12 29.44 -14.85
C LEU A 537 -2.28 29.34 -16.11
N SER A 538 -2.94 29.32 -17.29
CA SER A 538 -2.22 29.22 -18.58
C SER A 538 -1.38 30.46 -18.90
N ASN A 539 -1.74 31.63 -18.35
CA ASN A 539 -1.03 32.90 -18.52
C ASN A 539 -0.02 33.19 -17.39
N ALA A 540 0.06 32.33 -16.36
CA ALA A 540 0.98 32.56 -15.25
C ALA A 540 2.43 32.56 -15.71
N SER A 541 3.25 33.47 -15.16
CA SER A 541 4.69 33.52 -15.46
C SER A 541 5.47 32.46 -14.70
N PHE A 542 6.71 32.21 -15.12
CA PHE A 542 7.60 31.28 -14.40
C PHE A 542 7.87 31.76 -12.97
N GLU A 543 8.09 33.06 -12.79
CA GLU A 543 8.35 33.70 -11.51
C GLU A 543 7.17 33.51 -10.55
N GLU A 544 5.95 33.80 -11.02
CA GLU A 544 4.72 33.63 -10.23
C GLU A 544 4.47 32.18 -9.81
N LEU A 545 4.79 31.22 -10.68
CA LEU A 545 4.69 29.78 -10.39
C LEU A 545 5.76 29.35 -9.37
N SER A 546 7.00 29.81 -9.52
CA SER A 546 8.13 29.43 -8.67
C SER A 546 8.03 30.00 -7.24
N GLU A 547 7.30 31.10 -7.05
CA GLU A 547 7.02 31.69 -5.74
C GLU A 547 5.99 30.89 -4.93
N ILE A 548 5.27 29.96 -5.57
CA ILE A 548 4.28 29.13 -4.86
C ILE A 548 5.03 28.10 -4.01
N LYS A 549 4.74 28.09 -2.72
CA LYS A 549 5.25 27.05 -1.83
C LYS A 549 4.88 25.66 -2.37
N ASP A 550 5.82 24.73 -2.40
CA ASP A 550 5.68 23.38 -2.94
C ASP A 550 5.61 23.27 -4.48
N VAL A 551 5.81 24.38 -5.21
CA VAL A 551 6.04 24.42 -6.66
C VAL A 551 7.48 24.81 -6.90
N GLY A 552 8.36 23.84 -7.15
CA GLY A 552 9.76 24.11 -7.47
C GLY A 552 9.95 24.51 -8.94
N GLU A 553 11.18 25.01 -9.27
CA GLU A 553 11.55 25.45 -10.62
C GLU A 553 11.26 24.40 -11.71
N VAL A 554 11.51 23.11 -11.45
CA VAL A 554 11.25 22.02 -12.40
C VAL A 554 9.76 21.91 -12.73
N MET A 555 8.91 22.03 -11.73
CA MET A 555 7.45 21.99 -11.93
C MET A 555 6.96 23.25 -12.64
N ALA A 556 7.45 24.44 -12.26
CA ALA A 556 7.12 25.71 -12.90
C ALA A 556 7.48 25.71 -14.40
N ASN A 557 8.67 25.20 -14.75
CA ASN A 557 9.08 25.04 -16.14
C ASN A 557 8.14 24.07 -16.90
N SER A 558 7.81 22.91 -16.29
CA SER A 558 6.91 21.93 -16.92
C SER A 558 5.51 22.50 -17.19
N ILE A 559 4.99 23.33 -16.27
CA ILE A 559 3.70 24.02 -16.45
C ILE A 559 3.79 25.02 -17.61
N ARG A 560 4.83 25.83 -17.65
CA ARG A 560 5.03 26.83 -18.72
C ARG A 560 5.19 26.17 -20.09
N GLU A 561 6.05 25.17 -20.21
CA GLU A 561 6.26 24.42 -21.45
C GLU A 561 4.97 23.78 -21.96
N PHE A 562 4.14 23.24 -21.06
CA PHE A 562 2.86 22.64 -21.41
C PHE A 562 1.90 23.65 -22.02
N PHE A 563 1.73 24.84 -21.40
CA PHE A 563 0.80 25.87 -21.89
C PHE A 563 1.31 26.67 -23.07
N LEU A 564 2.62 26.66 -23.36
CA LEU A 564 3.19 27.29 -24.56
C LEU A 564 2.93 26.51 -25.85
N GLN A 565 2.49 25.25 -25.74
CA GLN A 565 2.22 24.41 -26.92
C GLN A 565 0.90 24.79 -27.59
N GLN A 566 0.91 25.03 -28.90
CA GLN A 566 -0.31 25.34 -29.69
C GLN A 566 -1.38 24.28 -29.53
N GLN A 567 -0.99 23.00 -29.46
CA GLN A 567 -1.90 21.88 -29.29
C GLN A 567 -2.64 21.93 -27.94
N THR A 568 -1.98 22.43 -26.87
CA THR A 568 -2.62 22.61 -25.56
C THR A 568 -3.67 23.72 -25.63
N GLU A 569 -3.38 24.82 -26.31
CA GLU A 569 -4.34 25.92 -26.49
C GLU A 569 -5.59 25.44 -27.26
N ASP A 570 -5.38 24.68 -28.34
CA ASP A 570 -6.47 24.14 -29.16
C ASP A 570 -7.30 23.10 -28.36
N LEU A 571 -6.66 22.25 -27.56
CA LEU A 571 -7.34 21.31 -26.67
C LEU A 571 -8.22 22.04 -25.64
N LEU A 572 -7.67 23.05 -24.97
CA LEU A 572 -8.41 23.82 -23.96
C LEU A 572 -9.60 24.56 -24.58
N LYS A 573 -9.44 25.11 -25.79
CA LYS A 573 -10.57 25.73 -26.54
C LYS A 573 -11.68 24.73 -26.80
N LYS A 574 -11.36 23.52 -27.28
CA LYS A 574 -12.33 22.46 -27.56
C LYS A 574 -13.03 21.98 -26.29
N LEU A 575 -12.29 21.73 -25.21
CA LEU A 575 -12.87 21.35 -23.92
C LEU A 575 -13.82 22.41 -23.36
N LYS A 576 -13.48 23.70 -23.50
CA LYS A 576 -14.33 24.83 -23.11
C LYS A 576 -15.60 24.89 -23.97
N GLN A 577 -15.49 24.65 -25.28
CA GLN A 577 -16.64 24.57 -26.22
C GLN A 577 -17.56 23.38 -25.90
N ALA A 578 -16.97 22.23 -25.49
CA ALA A 578 -17.73 21.07 -25.05
C ALA A 578 -18.42 21.23 -23.69
N GLY A 579 -18.23 22.39 -23.02
CA GLY A 579 -18.87 22.72 -21.74
C GLY A 579 -18.16 22.18 -20.51
N VAL A 580 -16.87 21.80 -20.62
CA VAL A 580 -16.08 21.38 -19.46
C VAL A 580 -15.78 22.59 -18.56
N ASN A 581 -15.98 22.44 -17.28
CA ASN A 581 -15.75 23.51 -16.30
C ASN A 581 -14.27 23.89 -16.22
N MET A 582 -13.98 25.17 -16.41
CA MET A 582 -12.65 25.76 -16.39
C MET A 582 -12.38 26.58 -15.13
N ASN A 583 -13.26 26.50 -14.13
CA ASN A 583 -13.21 27.30 -12.92
C ASN A 583 -13.08 26.46 -11.67
N CYS A 584 -12.38 26.99 -10.67
CA CYS A 584 -12.34 26.42 -9.33
C CYS A 584 -13.72 26.64 -8.66
N LEU A 585 -14.33 25.55 -8.22
CA LEU A 585 -15.63 25.56 -7.58
C LEU A 585 -15.54 25.85 -6.07
N GLU A 586 -14.36 25.73 -5.47
CA GLU A 586 -14.16 26.12 -4.08
C GLU A 586 -14.41 27.63 -3.93
N GLU A 587 -15.32 28.01 -3.05
CA GLU A 587 -15.59 29.42 -2.76
C GLU A 587 -14.36 30.09 -2.17
N GLU A 588 -14.00 31.28 -2.66
CA GLU A 588 -13.05 32.13 -1.97
C GLU A 588 -13.66 32.58 -0.65
N SER A 589 -13.12 32.11 0.45
CA SER A 589 -13.41 32.74 1.72
C SER A 589 -12.78 34.13 1.71
N THR A 590 -13.63 35.18 1.62
CA THR A 590 -13.21 36.56 1.84
C THR A 590 -12.82 36.80 3.29
N ASP A 591 -13.20 35.89 4.17
CA ASP A 591 -12.88 35.89 5.59
C ASP A 591 -11.51 35.23 5.81
N LYS A 592 -10.52 36.04 6.10
CA LYS A 592 -9.15 35.66 6.41
C LYS A 592 -8.83 35.78 7.90
N ARG A 593 -9.83 35.53 8.78
CA ARG A 593 -9.66 35.71 10.25
C ARG A 593 -8.53 34.86 10.85
N PHE A 594 -8.06 33.82 10.17
CA PHE A 594 -6.92 33.00 10.57
C PHE A 594 -5.65 33.27 9.77
N ASP A 595 -5.58 34.37 9.02
CA ASP A 595 -4.40 34.72 8.24
C ASP A 595 -3.15 34.83 9.13
N GLY A 596 -2.08 34.18 8.71
CA GLY A 596 -0.83 34.10 9.46
C GLY A 596 -0.84 33.17 10.69
N LYS A 597 -1.99 32.56 11.05
CA LYS A 597 -2.12 31.64 12.19
C LYS A 597 -1.83 30.20 11.81
N THR A 598 -1.08 29.49 12.67
CA THR A 598 -0.76 28.09 12.50
C THR A 598 -1.48 27.27 13.57
N PHE A 599 -2.27 26.32 13.11
CA PHE A 599 -3.03 25.39 13.93
C PHE A 599 -2.40 24.00 13.92
N VAL A 600 -2.49 23.31 15.05
CA VAL A 600 -2.20 21.87 15.14
C VAL A 600 -3.42 21.18 15.71
N LEU A 601 -3.88 20.13 15.04
CA LEU A 601 -5.03 19.33 15.49
C LEU A 601 -4.53 18.10 16.24
N THR A 602 -5.17 17.78 17.38
CA THR A 602 -4.84 16.62 18.22
C THR A 602 -6.09 16.05 18.87
N GLY A 603 -6.14 14.73 19.04
CA GLY A 603 -7.33 14.04 19.53
C GLY A 603 -8.38 13.82 18.46
N SER A 604 -9.51 13.21 18.86
CA SER A 604 -10.70 13.00 18.03
C SER A 604 -11.66 14.17 18.21
N LEU A 605 -12.11 14.75 17.10
CA LEU A 605 -13.13 15.81 17.11
C LEU A 605 -14.50 15.15 16.95
N GLU A 606 -15.51 15.63 17.68
CA GLU A 606 -16.87 15.10 17.62
C GLU A 606 -17.73 15.72 16.51
N LYS A 607 -17.52 17.04 16.26
CA LYS A 607 -18.37 17.85 15.34
C LYS A 607 -17.78 17.94 13.94
N TYR A 608 -16.49 17.70 13.79
CA TYR A 608 -15.77 17.83 12.53
C TYR A 608 -14.87 16.61 12.34
N THR A 609 -14.78 16.10 11.14
CA THR A 609 -13.63 15.25 10.81
C THR A 609 -12.37 16.11 10.84
N ARG A 610 -11.21 15.48 11.05
CA ARG A 610 -9.92 16.19 11.03
C ARG A 610 -9.71 16.99 9.74
N LYS A 611 -10.12 16.39 8.61
CA LYS A 611 -10.01 17.02 7.30
C LYS A 611 -10.93 18.21 7.15
N GLU A 612 -12.17 18.13 7.62
CA GLU A 612 -13.10 19.27 7.61
C GLU A 612 -12.57 20.43 8.45
N ALA A 613 -12.02 20.15 9.63
CA ALA A 613 -11.42 21.20 10.46
C ALA A 613 -10.17 21.81 9.79
N GLU A 614 -9.31 21.00 9.15
CA GLU A 614 -8.16 21.47 8.37
C GLU A 614 -8.64 22.34 7.19
N ASP A 615 -9.62 21.88 6.42
CA ASP A 615 -10.19 22.62 5.28
C ASP A 615 -10.84 23.95 5.73
N ILE A 616 -11.51 23.98 6.88
CA ILE A 616 -12.08 25.22 7.46
C ILE A 616 -10.97 26.20 7.85
N ILE A 617 -9.93 25.74 8.54
CA ILE A 617 -8.78 26.58 8.94
C ILE A 617 -8.12 27.19 7.71
N GLU A 618 -7.83 26.37 6.70
CA GLU A 618 -7.19 26.79 5.46
C GLU A 618 -8.08 27.76 4.67
N ARG A 619 -9.38 27.49 4.60
CA ARG A 619 -10.37 28.39 3.97
C ARG A 619 -10.42 29.75 4.61
N LEU A 620 -10.19 29.84 5.93
CA LEU A 620 -10.16 31.10 6.69
C LEU A 620 -8.75 31.74 6.73
N GLY A 621 -7.81 31.27 5.89
CA GLY A 621 -6.46 31.84 5.73
C GLY A 621 -5.42 31.28 6.71
N GLY A 622 -5.79 30.35 7.61
CA GLY A 622 -4.87 29.72 8.54
C GLY A 622 -4.02 28.63 7.88
N LYS A 623 -3.03 28.12 8.62
CA LYS A 623 -2.16 27.00 8.21
C LYS A 623 -2.32 25.88 9.19
N THR A 624 -2.35 24.65 8.70
CA THR A 624 -2.32 23.44 9.54
C THR A 624 -0.93 22.82 9.57
N SER A 625 -0.54 22.25 10.71
CA SER A 625 0.74 21.59 10.90
C SER A 625 0.59 20.26 11.63
N GLY A 626 1.32 19.25 11.19
CA GLY A 626 1.33 17.93 11.81
C GLY A 626 2.02 17.88 13.18
N SER A 627 2.83 18.90 13.55
CA SER A 627 3.59 18.90 14.81
C SER A 627 3.55 20.24 15.52
N VAL A 628 3.52 20.19 16.85
CA VAL A 628 3.56 21.39 17.72
C VAL A 628 4.96 21.95 17.81
N SER A 629 5.12 23.25 17.56
CA SER A 629 6.39 23.99 17.65
C SER A 629 6.15 25.40 18.17
N LYS A 630 7.20 26.17 18.47
CA LYS A 630 7.10 27.58 18.88
C LYS A 630 6.40 28.50 17.84
N LYS A 631 6.19 28.00 16.60
CA LYS A 631 5.49 28.70 15.52
C LYS A 631 4.00 28.33 15.45
N THR A 632 3.52 27.48 16.36
CA THR A 632 2.10 27.10 16.45
C THR A 632 1.36 28.14 17.28
N ASP A 633 0.28 28.71 16.74
CA ASP A 633 -0.55 29.69 17.44
C ASP A 633 -1.63 29.00 18.28
N TYR A 634 -2.26 27.97 17.71
CA TYR A 634 -3.37 27.27 18.35
C TYR A 634 -3.21 25.74 18.24
N VAL A 635 -3.61 25.04 19.30
CA VAL A 635 -3.78 23.60 19.27
C VAL A 635 -5.25 23.30 19.48
N LEU A 636 -5.94 22.84 18.42
CA LEU A 636 -7.30 22.33 18.51
C LEU A 636 -7.27 20.93 19.10
N ALA A 637 -7.78 20.82 20.32
CA ALA A 637 -7.77 19.58 21.09
C ALA A 637 -9.18 18.99 21.15
N GLY A 638 -9.34 17.80 20.54
CA GLY A 638 -10.51 16.96 20.75
C GLY A 638 -10.31 15.98 21.90
N GLU A 639 -11.22 15.00 22.01
CA GLU A 639 -11.11 13.93 23.00
C GLU A 639 -9.84 13.09 22.81
N GLU A 640 -9.29 12.58 23.91
CA GLU A 640 -8.06 11.78 23.94
C GLU A 640 -6.84 12.45 23.29
N ALA A 641 -6.69 13.76 23.42
CA ALA A 641 -5.56 14.50 22.91
C ALA A 641 -4.24 14.01 23.54
N GLY A 642 -3.37 13.44 22.73
CA GLY A 642 -2.13 12.77 23.15
C GLY A 642 -0.92 13.70 23.33
N SER A 643 0.27 13.23 22.97
CA SER A 643 1.58 13.92 23.17
C SER A 643 1.66 15.34 22.62
N LYS A 644 0.87 15.69 21.61
CA LYS A 644 0.82 17.06 21.04
C LYS A 644 0.21 18.05 22.06
N LEU A 645 -0.80 17.63 22.83
CA LEU A 645 -1.40 18.45 23.89
C LEU A 645 -0.38 18.76 24.99
N THR A 646 0.32 17.73 25.48
CA THR A 646 1.37 17.89 26.50
C THR A 646 2.49 18.82 26.00
N LYS A 647 2.87 18.69 24.74
CA LYS A 647 3.88 19.56 24.11
C LYS A 647 3.39 21.00 23.96
N ALA A 648 2.12 21.21 23.64
CA ALA A 648 1.53 22.54 23.59
C ALA A 648 1.54 23.22 24.95
N GLN A 649 1.16 22.50 26.01
CA GLN A 649 1.22 22.96 27.39
C GLN A 649 2.65 23.34 27.80
N SER A 650 3.65 22.51 27.46
CA SER A 650 5.05 22.79 27.79
C SER A 650 5.64 24.00 27.06
N LEU A 651 5.08 24.35 25.89
CA LEU A 651 5.51 25.50 25.08
C LEU A 651 4.64 26.75 25.30
N GLY A 652 3.61 26.67 26.18
CA GLY A 652 2.70 27.79 26.46
C GLY A 652 1.83 28.19 25.27
N ILE A 653 1.52 27.25 24.35
CA ILE A 653 0.71 27.50 23.17
C ILE A 653 -0.77 27.42 23.55
N GLN A 654 -1.56 28.31 22.97
CA GLN A 654 -3.02 28.35 23.26
C GLN A 654 -3.69 27.08 22.76
N ILE A 655 -4.36 26.37 23.69
CA ILE A 655 -5.15 25.19 23.41
C ILE A 655 -6.61 25.64 23.32
N ILE A 656 -7.29 25.23 22.27
CA ILE A 656 -8.71 25.52 22.03
C ILE A 656 -9.48 24.21 21.94
N SER A 657 -10.68 24.20 22.52
CA SER A 657 -11.65 23.12 22.38
C SER A 657 -12.39 23.21 21.05
N GLU A 658 -13.14 22.17 20.73
CA GLU A 658 -13.99 22.13 19.54
C GLU A 658 -15.14 23.17 19.60
N GLU A 659 -15.64 23.44 20.81
CA GLU A 659 -16.63 24.51 21.05
C GLU A 659 -16.03 25.88 20.76
N GLU A 660 -14.84 26.18 21.27
CA GLU A 660 -14.14 27.42 21.02
C GLU A 660 -13.79 27.59 19.56
N PHE A 661 -13.32 26.51 18.91
CA PHE A 661 -13.11 26.50 17.46
C PHE A 661 -14.40 26.79 16.69
N SER A 662 -15.52 26.14 17.09
CA SER A 662 -16.84 26.40 16.47
C SER A 662 -17.29 27.83 16.66
N GLN A 663 -16.90 28.52 17.75
CA GLN A 663 -17.19 29.96 17.94
C GLN A 663 -16.24 30.82 17.08
N MET A 664 -14.99 30.44 16.92
CA MET A 664 -14.00 31.18 16.10
C MET A 664 -14.34 31.16 14.60
N ILE A 665 -15.08 30.16 14.14
CA ILE A 665 -15.44 29.99 12.71
C ILE A 665 -16.84 30.55 12.38
N LYS A 666 -17.65 30.92 13.38
CA LYS A 666 -18.90 31.66 13.20
C LYS A 666 -18.61 33.14 13.00
#